data_5e87020b6b4f416d0f10f74ceb3a6c2f
#
_entry.id   5e87020b6b4f416d0f10f74ceb3a6c2f
#
_cell.length_a   1.000
_cell.length_b   1.000
_cell.length_c   1.000
_cell.angle_alpha   90.00
_cell.angle_beta   90.00
_cell.angle_gamma   90.00
#
_symmetry.space_group_name_H-M   'P 1'
#
loop_
_entity.id
_entity.type
_entity.pdbx_description
1 polymer ?
#
loop_
_entity_poly.entity_id
_entity_poly.type
_entity_poly.pdbx_seq_one_letter_code
_entity_poly.pdbx_strand_id
1 'polypeptide(L)'
;MSGNIQQTNLPPLYFDLKEERLWNEEQLVELRPKTWALICYMNERPRELLSKQELIDAVWPDTIVTEASLNQAIRELRKALGDDARSPRFIETVHRRGFRFIGASEQSSQVTTPTSIHQAPSRSQLFGRHRELAQLNEQLELAKAGMPQILFVTGEAGIGKTSLVRTFLDGLSNSPGDNPVLISRGRCIDQHGECEPYLPILEVIDRLARGPQGETVQQFLKRYAPTWFVQFSWMQDSEYGFDRQLMGVTPGRMLREFCVFIEALTARIPLVLWLEDLHWSDTGTTDLLNVLSRREENARLFVIASYRPVDAAISCHPVAHLKQSLLQHNFAVELTLELLAHTAVEAYLTSRFDKLDSITRLTDLVIEQTDGNPLFVITLLDYLVANGLLEKVQKHWKFTATYESMSAECPKSLKEIVETQKSATSNEQTNLLDAASVVGTVFDAQAVAGALELSVQTVETVFGKLAIRGQFLTVVGAAIWPDGSRGQRYEFIHDVFRSVLYNALPPGKCQNLHRCIAQRLSKGFAGQHESVAAELAVHSELGGDLDGAINFLILAAEKVQQRSAATAVSHLKRALKQLAKFPQNKEIERRELKLRLLLMRVMLSAMGYTTIQMDPNIARALELCDRLDDKSSQLLILSFQSSASVLRG
;
A
#
# COMPACT_ATOMS: atom_id res chain seq x y z
N MET A 1 -23.77 9.85 46.48
CA MET A 1 -22.48 10.37 46.97
C MET A 1 -21.48 10.23 45.83
N SER A 2 -21.28 11.34 45.15
CA SER A 2 -20.43 11.43 43.95
C SER A 2 -18.99 11.59 44.39
N GLY A 3 -18.18 10.55 44.12
CA GLY A 3 -16.73 10.61 44.36
C GLY A 3 -16.02 11.24 43.17
N ASN A 4 -15.52 12.42 43.38
CA ASN A 4 -14.58 13.12 42.47
C ASN A 4 -13.33 12.27 42.23
N ILE A 5 -13.10 11.79 41.03
CA ILE A 5 -11.81 11.25 40.59
C ILE A 5 -10.95 12.45 40.24
N GLN A 6 -10.06 12.83 41.16
CA GLN A 6 -8.95 13.75 40.86
C GLN A 6 -8.06 13.12 39.79
N GLN A 7 -7.98 13.75 38.62
CA GLN A 7 -6.93 13.49 37.64
C GLN A 7 -5.59 13.93 38.25
N THR A 8 -4.83 12.97 38.76
CA THR A 8 -3.43 13.18 39.12
C THR A 8 -2.62 13.20 37.81
N ASN A 9 -2.05 14.36 37.49
CA ASN A 9 -0.99 14.50 36.49
C ASN A 9 0.21 13.66 36.93
N LEU A 10 0.36 12.47 36.37
CA LEU A 10 1.53 11.62 36.54
C LEU A 10 2.58 12.04 35.50
N PRO A 11 3.86 12.13 35.87
CA PRO A 11 4.92 12.39 34.91
C PRO A 11 5.00 11.25 33.88
N PRO A 12 5.21 11.57 32.58
CA PRO A 12 5.26 10.57 31.54
C PRO A 12 6.54 9.73 31.63
N LEU A 13 6.41 8.41 31.40
CA LEU A 13 7.53 7.51 31.18
C LEU A 13 7.91 7.56 29.70
N TYR A 14 9.18 7.73 29.39
CA TYR A 14 9.69 7.74 28.02
C TYR A 14 10.42 6.42 27.72
N PHE A 15 9.97 5.73 26.70
CA PHE A 15 10.55 4.47 26.24
C PHE A 15 11.39 4.69 24.98
N ASP A 16 12.69 4.43 25.07
CA ASP A 16 13.55 4.29 23.91
C ASP A 16 13.69 2.81 23.57
N LEU A 17 12.84 2.34 22.64
CA LEU A 17 12.83 0.95 22.22
C LEU A 17 14.07 0.54 21.42
N LYS A 18 14.86 1.48 20.92
CA LYS A 18 16.08 1.21 20.12
C LYS A 18 17.29 0.97 21.00
N GLU A 19 17.44 1.79 22.04
CA GLU A 19 18.56 1.70 22.98
C GLU A 19 18.22 0.85 24.21
N GLU A 20 17.00 0.25 24.24
CA GLU A 20 16.45 -0.48 25.38
C GLU A 20 16.51 0.32 26.69
N ARG A 21 16.19 1.63 26.60
CA ARG A 21 16.27 2.57 27.73
C ARG A 21 14.91 3.08 28.15
N LEU A 22 14.71 3.19 29.44
CA LEU A 22 13.53 3.79 30.04
C LEU A 22 13.94 5.07 30.78
N TRP A 23 13.17 6.13 30.59
CA TRP A 23 13.36 7.38 31.29
C TRP A 23 12.14 7.66 32.17
N ASN A 24 12.39 7.99 33.44
CA ASN A 24 11.38 8.47 34.36
C ASN A 24 11.72 9.93 34.68
N GLU A 25 10.92 10.86 34.17
CA GLU A 25 11.23 12.28 34.09
C GLU A 25 12.53 12.50 33.29
N GLU A 26 13.56 13.04 33.87
CA GLU A 26 14.88 13.24 33.24
C GLU A 26 15.92 12.18 33.64
N GLN A 27 15.54 11.17 34.42
CA GLN A 27 16.45 10.13 34.91
C GLN A 27 16.37 8.86 34.09
N LEU A 28 17.54 8.38 33.62
CA LEU A 28 17.67 7.08 32.96
C LEU A 28 17.44 5.96 33.98
N VAL A 29 16.51 5.05 33.69
CA VAL A 29 16.20 3.88 34.50
C VAL A 29 16.89 2.66 33.89
N GLU A 30 17.93 2.17 34.50
CA GLU A 30 18.61 0.96 34.08
C GLU A 30 17.80 -0.29 34.46
N LEU A 31 17.42 -1.10 33.46
CA LEU A 31 16.66 -2.32 33.62
C LEU A 31 17.42 -3.52 33.08
N ARG A 32 17.25 -4.69 33.70
CA ARG A 32 17.73 -5.95 33.13
C ARG A 32 16.90 -6.35 31.90
N PRO A 33 17.47 -7.10 30.93
CA PRO A 33 16.78 -7.42 29.66
C PRO A 33 15.37 -8.01 29.85
N LYS A 34 15.16 -8.91 30.81
CA LYS A 34 13.84 -9.51 31.09
C LYS A 34 12.88 -8.53 31.77
N THR A 35 13.37 -7.63 32.60
CA THR A 35 12.59 -6.57 33.24
C THR A 35 12.21 -5.50 32.22
N TRP A 36 13.09 -5.21 31.26
CA TRP A 36 12.81 -4.37 30.10
C TRP A 36 11.72 -4.98 29.23
N ALA A 37 11.85 -6.26 28.81
CA ALA A 37 10.84 -6.94 28.03
C ALA A 37 9.47 -6.97 28.73
N LEU A 38 9.46 -7.12 30.05
CA LEU A 38 8.23 -7.12 30.87
C LEU A 38 7.52 -5.76 30.81
N ILE A 39 8.24 -4.64 31.01
CA ILE A 39 7.60 -3.32 30.96
C ILE A 39 7.16 -2.95 29.55
N CYS A 40 7.89 -3.33 28.50
CA CYS A 40 7.48 -3.13 27.11
C CYS A 40 6.19 -3.88 26.81
N TYR A 41 6.09 -5.17 27.18
CA TYR A 41 4.88 -5.97 26.98
C TYR A 41 3.66 -5.40 27.69
N MET A 42 3.85 -4.91 28.92
CA MET A 42 2.79 -4.28 29.70
C MET A 42 2.39 -2.90 29.12
N ASN A 43 3.34 -2.16 28.56
CA ASN A 43 3.11 -0.84 27.95
C ASN A 43 2.39 -0.92 26.61
N GLU A 44 2.52 -2.02 25.86
CA GLU A 44 1.74 -2.29 24.64
C GLU A 44 0.25 -2.52 24.94
N ARG A 45 -0.10 -2.87 26.19
CA ARG A 45 -1.46 -3.15 26.65
C ARG A 45 -1.83 -2.33 27.88
N PRO A 46 -1.89 -1.00 27.74
CA PRO A 46 -2.13 -0.10 28.86
C PRO A 46 -3.55 -0.31 29.42
N ARG A 47 -3.64 -0.36 30.73
CA ARG A 47 -4.88 -0.58 31.52
C ARG A 47 -5.52 -1.96 31.35
N GLU A 48 -4.97 -2.86 30.56
CA GLU A 48 -5.41 -4.23 30.44
C GLU A 48 -4.94 -5.07 31.64
N LEU A 49 -5.77 -6.01 32.09
CA LEU A 49 -5.41 -6.93 33.15
C LEU A 49 -4.69 -8.13 32.54
N LEU A 50 -3.38 -8.21 32.72
CA LEU A 50 -2.54 -9.29 32.22
C LEU A 50 -2.38 -10.36 33.30
N SER A 51 -2.68 -11.60 32.95
CA SER A 51 -2.55 -12.74 33.88
C SER A 51 -1.07 -13.07 34.14
N LYS A 52 -0.78 -13.71 35.27
CA LYS A 52 0.60 -14.10 35.59
C LYS A 52 1.18 -15.07 34.54
N GLN A 53 0.36 -16.02 34.08
CA GLN A 53 0.77 -17.00 33.08
C GLN A 53 1.10 -16.32 31.74
N GLU A 54 0.25 -15.43 31.31
CA GLU A 54 0.46 -14.64 30.08
C GLU A 54 1.75 -13.83 30.12
N LEU A 55 2.07 -13.17 31.22
CA LEU A 55 3.33 -12.43 31.40
C LEU A 55 4.55 -13.35 31.41
N ILE A 56 4.42 -14.57 32.00
CA ILE A 56 5.49 -15.55 31.98
C ILE A 56 5.74 -16.04 30.56
N ASP A 57 4.71 -16.44 29.85
CA ASP A 57 4.80 -16.97 28.49
C ASP A 57 5.35 -15.93 27.51
N ALA A 58 4.97 -14.67 27.67
CA ALA A 58 5.44 -13.58 26.82
C ALA A 58 6.92 -13.20 27.05
N VAL A 59 7.36 -13.19 28.32
CA VAL A 59 8.70 -12.70 28.68
C VAL A 59 9.74 -13.82 28.72
N TRP A 60 9.33 -15.06 28.99
CA TRP A 60 10.21 -16.24 29.08
C TRP A 60 9.74 -17.42 28.20
N PRO A 61 9.56 -17.23 26.88
CA PRO A 61 8.97 -18.27 26.02
C PRO A 61 9.78 -19.59 25.99
N ASP A 62 11.11 -19.52 26.17
CA ASP A 62 12.01 -20.67 26.06
C ASP A 62 12.54 -21.16 27.41
N THR A 63 11.97 -20.71 28.53
CA THR A 63 12.50 -21.03 29.88
C THR A 63 11.36 -21.33 30.86
N ILE A 64 11.39 -22.47 31.47
CA ILE A 64 10.44 -22.81 32.56
C ILE A 64 10.78 -21.96 33.77
N VAL A 65 9.95 -20.96 34.05
CA VAL A 65 10.09 -20.07 35.21
C VAL A 65 8.88 -20.18 36.13
N THR A 66 9.08 -19.89 37.42
CA THR A 66 8.00 -19.91 38.40
C THR A 66 7.40 -18.50 38.58
N GLU A 67 6.20 -18.41 39.16
CA GLU A 67 5.59 -17.14 39.56
C GLU A 67 6.51 -16.28 40.45
N ALA A 68 7.44 -16.90 41.17
CA ALA A 68 8.42 -16.19 41.99
C ALA A 68 9.35 -15.31 41.15
N SER A 69 9.76 -15.79 39.96
CA SER A 69 10.60 -15.05 39.03
C SER A 69 9.88 -13.83 38.44
N LEU A 70 8.60 -13.98 38.08
CA LEU A 70 7.77 -12.85 37.64
C LEU A 70 7.61 -11.82 38.75
N ASN A 71 7.30 -12.26 39.96
CA ASN A 71 7.14 -11.37 41.12
C ASN A 71 8.43 -10.64 41.47
N GLN A 72 9.59 -11.27 41.27
CA GLN A 72 10.88 -10.62 41.43
C GLN A 72 11.11 -9.54 40.35
N ALA A 73 10.82 -9.84 39.08
CA ALA A 73 10.93 -8.85 37.98
C ALA A 73 10.00 -7.65 38.20
N ILE A 74 8.76 -7.87 38.66
CA ILE A 74 7.82 -6.80 39.06
C ILE A 74 8.38 -5.95 40.20
N ARG A 75 9.01 -6.57 41.23
CA ARG A 75 9.63 -5.83 42.33
C ARG A 75 10.81 -4.99 41.86
N GLU A 76 11.68 -5.54 41.01
CA GLU A 76 12.80 -4.81 40.40
C GLU A 76 12.29 -3.63 39.61
N LEU A 77 11.24 -3.84 38.79
CA LEU A 77 10.64 -2.80 37.99
C LEU A 77 10.04 -1.68 38.83
N ARG A 78 9.28 -2.02 39.88
CA ARG A 78 8.75 -1.03 40.84
C ARG A 78 9.86 -0.23 41.52
N LYS A 79 10.89 -0.91 41.97
CA LYS A 79 12.03 -0.27 42.62
C LYS A 79 12.70 0.72 41.67
N ALA A 80 12.87 0.35 40.40
CA ALA A 80 13.47 1.19 39.37
C ALA A 80 12.61 2.40 39.01
N LEU A 81 11.27 2.24 39.02
CA LEU A 81 10.32 3.32 38.72
C LEU A 81 9.94 4.17 39.95
N GLY A 82 10.38 3.82 41.15
CA GLY A 82 9.92 4.47 42.39
C GLY A 82 8.44 4.23 42.68
N ASP A 83 7.89 3.07 42.27
CA ASP A 83 6.48 2.71 42.41
C ASP A 83 6.21 1.89 43.68
N ASP A 84 5.12 2.17 44.40
CA ASP A 84 4.72 1.45 45.63
C ASP A 84 3.51 0.54 45.38
N ALA A 85 3.65 -0.71 45.78
CA ALA A 85 2.58 -1.71 45.65
C ALA A 85 1.28 -1.36 46.39
N ARG A 86 1.35 -0.53 47.45
CA ARG A 86 0.19 -0.09 48.23
C ARG A 86 -0.50 1.15 47.65
N SER A 87 0.27 1.98 46.94
CA SER A 87 -0.21 3.16 46.26
C SER A 87 0.39 3.21 44.85
N PRO A 88 -0.05 2.33 43.93
CA PRO A 88 0.59 2.13 42.64
C PRO A 88 0.40 3.33 41.74
N ARG A 89 1.53 3.84 41.16
CA ARG A 89 1.56 4.91 40.16
C ARG A 89 1.65 4.35 38.75
N PHE A 90 2.35 3.24 38.57
CA PHE A 90 2.62 2.65 37.27
C PHE A 90 2.11 1.20 37.14
N ILE A 91 2.25 0.36 38.19
CA ILE A 91 1.91 -1.06 38.14
C ILE A 91 0.94 -1.42 39.25
N GLU A 92 -0.32 -1.63 38.88
CA GLU A 92 -1.35 -2.11 39.78
C GLU A 92 -1.29 -3.65 39.91
N THR A 93 -1.35 -4.17 41.17
CA THR A 93 -1.51 -5.60 41.42
C THR A 93 -2.99 -5.91 41.62
N VAL A 94 -3.56 -6.74 40.76
CA VAL A 94 -4.91 -7.29 40.97
C VAL A 94 -4.81 -8.65 41.66
N HIS A 95 -5.18 -8.68 42.90
CA HIS A 95 -4.98 -9.87 43.78
C HIS A 95 -5.52 -11.16 43.15
N ARG A 96 -4.68 -12.19 43.08
CA ARG A 96 -4.94 -13.53 42.48
C ARG A 96 -5.21 -13.53 40.96
N ARG A 97 -5.19 -12.37 40.26
CA ARG A 97 -5.53 -12.29 38.82
C ARG A 97 -4.35 -11.89 37.94
N GLY A 98 -3.46 -11.03 38.43
CA GLY A 98 -2.31 -10.58 37.62
C GLY A 98 -1.90 -9.14 37.90
N PHE A 99 -1.38 -8.48 36.88
CA PHE A 99 -0.87 -7.13 36.95
C PHE A 99 -1.49 -6.26 35.84
N ARG A 100 -1.55 -4.95 36.09
CA ARG A 100 -2.06 -3.96 35.13
C ARG A 100 -1.10 -2.77 35.10
N PHE A 101 -0.74 -2.30 33.89
CA PHE A 101 0.00 -1.07 33.73
C PHE A 101 -0.96 0.12 33.71
N ILE A 102 -0.82 1.04 34.66
CA ILE A 102 -1.69 2.21 34.83
C ILE A 102 -0.96 3.52 34.57
N GLY A 103 0.34 3.47 34.27
CA GLY A 103 1.16 4.63 33.93
C GLY A 103 0.67 5.28 32.63
N ALA A 104 0.74 6.61 32.55
CA ALA A 104 0.60 7.31 31.28
C ALA A 104 1.90 7.14 30.51
N SER A 105 1.93 6.35 29.44
CA SER A 105 3.03 6.35 28.51
C SER A 105 2.70 7.35 27.40
N GLU A 106 3.45 8.40 27.28
CA GLU A 106 3.59 9.04 25.99
C GLU A 106 4.54 8.16 25.18
N GLN A 107 4.00 7.42 24.22
CA GLN A 107 4.82 6.84 23.15
C GLN A 107 5.36 8.03 22.37
N SER A 108 6.50 8.52 22.81
CA SER A 108 7.22 9.55 22.10
C SER A 108 7.90 8.92 20.89
N SER A 109 7.26 9.06 19.72
CA SER A 109 7.99 9.23 18.49
C SER A 109 8.56 10.64 18.44
N GLN A 110 9.35 11.06 19.44
CA GLN A 110 10.06 12.33 19.39
C GLN A 110 11.38 12.22 20.11
N VAL A 111 12.41 12.09 19.30
CA VAL A 111 13.79 12.47 19.68
C VAL A 111 13.81 14.00 19.73
N THR A 112 13.93 14.57 20.91
CA THR A 112 14.24 15.99 21.08
C THR A 112 15.71 16.21 20.72
N THR A 113 15.96 16.66 19.50
CA THR A 113 17.12 17.51 19.19
C THR A 113 16.71 18.97 19.46
N PRO A 114 17.58 19.81 20.07
CA PRO A 114 17.26 21.19 20.32
C PRO A 114 17.26 21.94 18.99
N THR A 115 16.23 22.65 18.75
CA THR A 115 15.98 23.71 17.79
C THR A 115 14.77 23.36 16.90
N SER A 116 13.63 23.86 17.33
CA SER A 116 12.46 24.30 16.58
C SER A 116 12.50 24.07 15.07
N ILE A 117 12.01 22.90 14.63
CA ILE A 117 11.44 22.77 13.30
C ILE A 117 9.93 22.61 13.51
N HIS A 118 9.20 23.54 12.94
CA HIS A 118 7.77 23.78 13.08
C HIS A 118 6.93 22.53 12.92
N GLN A 119 6.00 22.35 13.86
CA GLN A 119 4.83 21.51 13.68
C GLN A 119 4.13 21.96 12.39
N ALA A 120 4.20 21.14 11.34
CA ALA A 120 3.23 21.23 10.28
C ALA A 120 1.84 21.09 10.93
N PRO A 121 0.83 21.87 10.51
CA PRO A 121 -0.53 21.72 11.02
C PRO A 121 -0.89 20.25 10.90
N SER A 122 -1.56 19.73 11.93
CA SER A 122 -1.97 18.32 12.01
C SER A 122 -2.48 17.88 10.63
N ARG A 123 -1.95 16.80 10.08
CA ARG A 123 -2.18 16.29 8.71
C ARG A 123 -3.66 16.09 8.30
N SER A 124 -4.62 16.46 9.15
CA SER A 124 -6.04 16.25 8.98
C SER A 124 -6.85 17.49 8.55
N GLN A 125 -6.23 18.67 8.38
CA GLN A 125 -6.99 19.87 8.03
C GLN A 125 -6.93 20.13 6.52
N LEU A 126 -8.07 19.90 5.83
CA LEU A 126 -8.25 20.24 4.42
C LEU A 126 -8.68 21.69 4.26
N PHE A 127 -8.07 22.37 3.30
CA PHE A 127 -8.41 23.75 2.95
C PHE A 127 -9.08 23.79 1.58
N GLY A 128 -10.18 24.56 1.48
CA GLY A 128 -10.87 24.82 0.23
C GLY A 128 -11.63 23.63 -0.40
N ARG A 129 -11.90 22.54 0.36
CA ARG A 129 -12.57 21.32 -0.14
C ARG A 129 -13.92 21.02 0.50
N HIS A 130 -14.62 22.05 0.94
CA HIS A 130 -15.91 21.89 1.64
C HIS A 130 -17.01 21.36 0.73
N ARG A 131 -17.03 21.77 -0.56
CA ARG A 131 -18.02 21.32 -1.54
C ARG A 131 -17.83 19.84 -1.87
N GLU A 132 -16.59 19.43 -2.07
CA GLU A 132 -16.22 18.06 -2.36
C GLU A 132 -16.55 17.12 -1.19
N LEU A 133 -16.27 17.55 0.04
CA LEU A 133 -16.67 16.80 1.24
C LEU A 133 -18.19 16.71 1.39
N ALA A 134 -18.94 17.77 1.08
CA ALA A 134 -20.40 17.75 1.11
C ALA A 134 -20.97 16.76 0.09
N GLN A 135 -20.42 16.71 -1.13
CA GLN A 135 -20.82 15.75 -2.15
C GLN A 135 -20.51 14.29 -1.75
N LEU A 136 -19.36 14.02 -1.12
CA LEU A 136 -19.04 12.69 -0.58
C LEU A 136 -20.07 12.26 0.49
N ASN A 137 -20.46 13.18 1.38
CA ASN A 137 -21.48 12.91 2.40
C ASN A 137 -22.87 12.67 1.79
N GLU A 138 -23.26 13.42 0.77
CA GLU A 138 -24.53 13.21 0.06
C GLU A 138 -24.60 11.81 -0.55
N GLN A 139 -23.54 11.38 -1.25
CA GLN A 139 -23.48 10.04 -1.83
C GLN A 139 -23.49 8.93 -0.77
N LEU A 140 -22.87 9.16 0.37
CA LEU A 140 -22.92 8.23 1.50
C LEU A 140 -24.34 8.06 2.04
N GLU A 141 -25.10 9.16 2.20
CA GLU A 141 -26.49 9.08 2.69
C GLU A 141 -27.40 8.36 1.70
N LEU A 142 -27.21 8.55 0.39
CA LEU A 142 -27.91 7.76 -0.64
C LEU A 142 -27.56 6.27 -0.53
N ALA A 143 -26.28 5.94 -0.33
CA ALA A 143 -25.86 4.56 -0.14
C ALA A 143 -26.46 3.93 1.14
N LYS A 144 -26.49 4.66 2.26
CA LYS A 144 -27.13 4.21 3.50
C LYS A 144 -28.63 3.97 3.34
N ALA A 145 -29.28 4.70 2.45
CA ALA A 145 -30.70 4.53 2.10
C ALA A 145 -30.94 3.28 1.23
N GLY A 146 -29.90 2.51 0.87
CA GLY A 146 -30.00 1.29 0.08
C GLY A 146 -29.83 1.49 -1.43
N MET A 147 -29.41 2.66 -1.87
CA MET A 147 -29.09 2.98 -3.27
C MET A 147 -27.56 2.90 -3.44
N PRO A 148 -26.99 1.83 -4.01
CA PRO A 148 -25.55 1.71 -4.21
C PRO A 148 -24.98 2.91 -4.96
N GLN A 149 -23.86 3.46 -4.49
CA GLN A 149 -23.21 4.60 -5.11
C GLN A 149 -21.79 4.27 -5.51
N ILE A 150 -21.39 4.71 -6.71
CA ILE A 150 -20.00 4.69 -7.18
C ILE A 150 -19.60 6.13 -7.50
N LEU A 151 -18.53 6.61 -6.87
CA LEU A 151 -18.02 7.96 -7.11
C LEU A 151 -16.57 7.89 -7.56
N PHE A 152 -16.29 8.46 -8.74
CA PHE A 152 -14.95 8.61 -9.27
C PHE A 152 -14.35 9.94 -8.82
N VAL A 153 -13.28 9.89 -8.02
CA VAL A 153 -12.49 11.08 -7.66
C VAL A 153 -11.36 11.24 -8.66
N THR A 154 -11.46 12.26 -9.52
CA THR A 154 -10.50 12.48 -10.60
C THR A 154 -9.70 13.77 -10.40
N GLY A 155 -8.55 13.87 -11.06
CA GLY A 155 -7.69 15.04 -11.04
C GLY A 155 -6.22 14.70 -11.20
N GLU A 156 -5.40 15.72 -11.33
CA GLU A 156 -3.96 15.61 -11.55
C GLU A 156 -3.19 14.99 -10.39
N ALA A 157 -1.93 14.65 -10.64
CA ALA A 157 -1.00 14.24 -9.59
C ALA A 157 -0.81 15.38 -8.57
N GLY A 158 -0.84 15.05 -7.28
CA GLY A 158 -0.64 16.04 -6.21
C GLY A 158 -1.83 16.93 -5.88
N ILE A 159 -2.97 16.82 -6.60
CA ILE A 159 -4.18 17.65 -6.39
C ILE A 159 -4.90 17.40 -5.06
N GLY A 160 -4.53 16.34 -4.33
CA GLY A 160 -5.08 16.04 -3.01
C GLY A 160 -6.20 15.00 -2.98
N LYS A 161 -6.35 14.13 -3.99
CA LYS A 161 -7.37 13.04 -4.02
C LYS A 161 -7.32 12.17 -2.76
N THR A 162 -6.16 11.62 -2.46
CA THR A 162 -5.91 10.77 -1.29
C THR A 162 -6.21 11.50 0.02
N SER A 163 -5.82 12.77 0.14
CA SER A 163 -6.06 13.59 1.33
C SER A 163 -7.54 13.86 1.54
N LEU A 164 -8.29 14.15 0.48
CA LEU A 164 -9.74 14.37 0.53
C LEU A 164 -10.46 13.12 1.04
N VAL A 165 -10.22 11.97 0.39
CA VAL A 165 -10.90 10.71 0.74
C VAL A 165 -10.50 10.26 2.15
N ARG A 166 -9.23 10.38 2.53
CA ARG A 166 -8.76 10.04 3.88
C ARG A 166 -9.46 10.89 4.94
N THR A 167 -9.52 12.22 4.77
CA THR A 167 -10.19 13.12 5.72
C THR A 167 -11.69 12.80 5.85
N PHE A 168 -12.35 12.47 4.73
CA PHE A 168 -13.73 12.01 4.73
C PHE A 168 -13.90 10.73 5.56
N LEU A 169 -13.06 9.71 5.33
CA LEU A 169 -13.12 8.43 6.05
C LEU A 169 -12.76 8.57 7.54
N ASP A 170 -11.77 9.40 7.88
CA ASP A 170 -11.39 9.70 9.26
C ASP A 170 -12.55 10.37 10.01
N GLY A 171 -13.28 11.25 9.32
CA GLY A 171 -14.52 11.88 9.85
C GLY A 171 -15.60 10.85 10.19
N LEU A 172 -15.77 9.81 9.37
CA LEU A 172 -16.73 8.72 9.62
C LEU A 172 -16.30 7.83 10.80
N SER A 173 -15.01 7.54 10.91
CA SER A 173 -14.46 6.69 11.98
C SER A 173 -14.57 7.36 13.36
N ASN A 174 -14.52 8.69 13.43
CA ASN A 174 -14.56 9.48 14.66
C ASN A 174 -15.98 9.91 15.06
N SER A 175 -17.01 9.65 14.25
CA SER A 175 -18.38 10.01 14.57
C SER A 175 -19.03 8.93 15.42
N PRO A 176 -19.41 9.19 16.69
CA PRO A 176 -20.10 8.23 17.54
C PRO A 176 -21.58 8.16 17.14
N GLY A 177 -21.89 7.53 16.02
CA GLY A 177 -23.26 7.29 15.59
C GLY A 177 -23.73 5.88 15.95
N ASP A 178 -25.04 5.71 16.19
CA ASP A 178 -25.66 4.41 16.50
C ASP A 178 -25.58 3.37 15.35
N ASN A 179 -25.13 3.75 14.16
CA ASN A 179 -24.99 2.88 12.99
C ASN A 179 -23.53 2.83 12.52
N PRO A 180 -22.77 1.81 12.89
CA PRO A 180 -21.39 1.62 12.43
C PRO A 180 -21.36 1.40 10.91
N VAL A 181 -20.45 2.09 10.22
CA VAL A 181 -20.16 1.91 8.80
C VAL A 181 -18.86 1.12 8.69
N LEU A 182 -18.87 0.04 7.91
CA LEU A 182 -17.64 -0.66 7.57
C LEU A 182 -16.85 0.17 6.56
N ILE A 183 -15.57 0.33 6.79
CA ILE A 183 -14.66 1.06 5.88
C ILE A 183 -13.53 0.12 5.50
N SER A 184 -13.28 0.00 4.20
CA SER A 184 -12.10 -0.72 3.72
C SER A 184 -11.48 -0.03 2.52
N ARG A 185 -10.16 -0.22 2.38
CA ARG A 185 -9.35 0.39 1.33
C ARG A 185 -8.58 -0.70 0.60
N GLY A 186 -8.63 -0.67 -0.73
CA GLY A 186 -7.75 -1.42 -1.62
C GLY A 186 -6.91 -0.46 -2.43
N ARG A 187 -5.62 -0.71 -2.52
CA ARG A 187 -4.69 0.14 -3.25
C ARG A 187 -4.22 -0.55 -4.52
N CYS A 188 -4.33 0.15 -5.64
CA CYS A 188 -3.66 -0.25 -6.87
C CYS A 188 -2.24 0.33 -6.83
N ILE A 189 -1.25 -0.50 -7.11
CA ILE A 189 0.17 -0.13 -7.02
C ILE A 189 0.74 -0.11 -8.43
N ASP A 190 1.50 0.95 -8.75
CA ASP A 190 2.32 0.98 -9.95
C ASP A 190 3.43 -0.08 -9.83
N GLN A 191 3.12 -1.28 -10.30
CA GLN A 191 4.10 -2.33 -10.48
C GLN A 191 4.54 -2.29 -11.94
N HIS A 192 5.85 -2.30 -12.17
CA HIS A 192 6.40 -2.44 -13.52
C HIS A 192 6.02 -3.83 -14.08
N GLY A 193 4.75 -3.99 -14.51
CA GLY A 193 4.22 -5.25 -15.01
C GLY A 193 2.71 -5.36 -14.79
N GLU A 194 2.13 -6.50 -15.17
CA GLU A 194 0.72 -6.76 -14.92
C GLU A 194 0.50 -7.11 -13.45
N CYS A 195 -0.43 -6.38 -12.82
CA CYS A 195 -0.82 -6.57 -11.43
C CYS A 195 -1.47 -7.96 -11.20
N GLU A 196 -1.31 -8.51 -10.02
CA GLU A 196 -2.06 -9.70 -9.59
C GLU A 196 -3.57 -9.42 -9.72
N PRO A 197 -4.34 -10.31 -10.39
CA PRO A 197 -5.76 -10.10 -10.57
C PRO A 197 -6.51 -9.92 -9.26
N TYR A 198 -7.36 -8.91 -9.22
CA TYR A 198 -8.17 -8.53 -8.04
C TYR A 198 -7.35 -8.12 -6.81
N LEU A 199 -6.06 -7.78 -6.94
CA LEU A 199 -5.21 -7.42 -5.79
C LEU A 199 -5.85 -6.37 -4.86
N PRO A 200 -6.38 -5.24 -5.35
CA PRO A 200 -7.01 -4.26 -4.48
C PRO A 200 -8.27 -4.79 -3.81
N ILE A 201 -8.98 -5.72 -4.42
CA ILE A 201 -10.17 -6.35 -3.82
C ILE A 201 -9.78 -7.38 -2.76
N LEU A 202 -8.72 -8.15 -3.01
CA LEU A 202 -8.17 -9.06 -2.00
C LEU A 202 -7.70 -8.28 -0.76
N GLU A 203 -7.05 -7.13 -0.95
CA GLU A 203 -6.65 -6.25 0.16
C GLU A 203 -7.87 -5.71 0.93
N VAL A 204 -8.93 -5.32 0.23
CA VAL A 204 -10.22 -4.92 0.84
C VAL A 204 -10.77 -6.04 1.72
N ILE A 205 -10.84 -7.26 1.21
CA ILE A 205 -11.37 -8.42 1.94
C ILE A 205 -10.50 -8.74 3.15
N ASP A 206 -9.17 -8.76 3.00
CA ASP A 206 -8.22 -9.04 4.10
C ASP A 206 -8.41 -8.04 5.24
N ARG A 207 -8.50 -6.75 4.94
CA ARG A 207 -8.73 -5.70 5.94
C ARG A 207 -10.08 -5.83 6.64
N LEU A 208 -11.16 -6.11 5.90
CA LEU A 208 -12.49 -6.35 6.46
C LEU A 208 -12.47 -7.58 7.40
N ALA A 209 -11.82 -8.65 6.98
CA ALA A 209 -11.78 -9.90 7.73
C ALA A 209 -10.88 -9.86 8.98
N ARG A 210 -9.94 -8.90 9.05
CA ARG A 210 -9.13 -8.60 10.24
C ARG A 210 -9.69 -7.48 11.10
N GLY A 211 -10.71 -6.79 10.63
CA GLY A 211 -11.32 -5.64 11.31
C GLY A 211 -12.24 -6.05 12.48
N PRO A 212 -12.87 -5.06 13.13
CA PRO A 212 -13.74 -5.28 14.30
C PRO A 212 -14.91 -6.23 14.05
N GLN A 213 -15.39 -6.35 12.81
CA GLN A 213 -16.46 -7.27 12.40
C GLN A 213 -15.91 -8.48 11.64
N GLY A 214 -14.63 -8.81 11.82
CA GLY A 214 -13.90 -9.81 11.05
C GLY A 214 -14.55 -11.19 11.05
N GLU A 215 -15.03 -11.69 12.20
CA GLU A 215 -15.71 -12.98 12.27
C GLU A 215 -16.98 -13.04 11.39
N THR A 216 -17.78 -11.97 11.40
CA THR A 216 -18.98 -11.86 10.56
C THR A 216 -18.57 -11.87 9.09
N VAL A 217 -17.57 -11.08 8.70
CA VAL A 217 -17.06 -11.02 7.32
C VAL A 217 -16.56 -12.39 6.85
N GLN A 218 -15.79 -13.11 7.67
CA GLN A 218 -15.28 -14.45 7.35
C GLN A 218 -16.41 -15.46 7.17
N GLN A 219 -17.41 -15.44 8.04
CA GLN A 219 -18.60 -16.32 7.92
C GLN A 219 -19.37 -16.05 6.62
N PHE A 220 -19.57 -14.77 6.26
CA PHE A 220 -20.23 -14.38 5.02
C PHE A 220 -19.39 -14.76 3.80
N LEU A 221 -18.08 -14.53 3.84
CA LEU A 221 -17.17 -14.89 2.78
C LEU A 221 -17.18 -16.41 2.53
N LYS A 222 -17.07 -17.21 3.59
CA LYS A 222 -17.12 -18.68 3.52
C LYS A 222 -18.45 -19.17 2.93
N ARG A 223 -19.57 -18.51 3.25
CA ARG A 223 -20.90 -18.92 2.81
C ARG A 223 -21.24 -18.47 1.38
N TYR A 224 -20.92 -17.24 1.01
CA TYR A 224 -21.39 -16.61 -0.21
C TYR A 224 -20.32 -16.45 -1.29
N ALA A 225 -19.04 -16.44 -0.89
CA ALA A 225 -17.91 -16.30 -1.79
C ALA A 225 -16.77 -17.29 -1.47
N PRO A 226 -17.05 -18.62 -1.51
CA PRO A 226 -16.06 -19.64 -1.15
C PRO A 226 -14.80 -19.60 -2.01
N THR A 227 -14.92 -19.22 -3.29
CA THR A 227 -13.76 -19.07 -4.18
C THR A 227 -12.82 -17.95 -3.73
N TRP A 228 -13.34 -16.88 -3.12
CA TRP A 228 -12.55 -15.81 -2.52
C TRP A 228 -11.98 -16.24 -1.17
N PHE A 229 -12.76 -16.97 -0.37
CA PHE A 229 -12.33 -17.44 0.95
C PHE A 229 -11.04 -18.27 0.89
N VAL A 230 -10.93 -19.18 -0.10
CA VAL A 230 -9.74 -20.03 -0.26
C VAL A 230 -8.49 -19.28 -0.69
N GLN A 231 -8.58 -18.01 -1.07
CA GLN A 231 -7.39 -17.18 -1.37
C GLN A 231 -6.60 -16.77 -0.11
N PHE A 232 -7.22 -16.90 1.07
CA PHE A 232 -6.62 -16.47 2.34
C PHE A 232 -6.24 -17.68 3.20
N SER A 233 -4.97 -18.08 3.14
CA SER A 233 -4.45 -19.23 3.88
C SER A 233 -4.65 -19.12 5.40
N TRP A 234 -4.59 -17.91 5.97
CA TRP A 234 -4.75 -17.66 7.39
C TRP A 234 -6.20 -17.77 7.90
N MET A 235 -7.21 -17.78 6.99
CA MET A 235 -8.62 -18.00 7.34
C MET A 235 -9.01 -19.48 7.34
N GLN A 236 -8.11 -20.37 6.94
CA GLN A 236 -8.42 -21.79 6.75
C GLN A 236 -8.02 -22.60 7.98
N ASP A 237 -8.98 -23.30 8.53
CA ASP A 237 -8.69 -24.38 9.49
C ASP A 237 -8.05 -25.55 8.75
N SER A 238 -6.99 -26.12 9.32
CA SER A 238 -6.12 -27.15 8.72
C SER A 238 -6.79 -28.48 8.34
N GLU A 239 -8.10 -28.65 8.53
CA GLU A 239 -8.84 -29.89 8.31
C GLU A 239 -9.63 -30.00 7.00
N TYR A 240 -9.68 -28.93 6.17
CA TYR A 240 -10.48 -28.97 4.93
C TYR A 240 -9.61 -29.22 3.70
N GLY A 241 -9.84 -30.38 3.07
CA GLY A 241 -9.19 -30.79 1.82
C GLY A 241 -9.28 -29.77 0.69
N PHE A 242 -8.16 -29.19 0.36
CA PHE A 242 -7.93 -28.08 -0.58
C PHE A 242 -8.36 -28.36 -2.03
N ASP A 243 -8.25 -29.59 -2.49
CA ASP A 243 -8.26 -29.92 -3.93
C ASP A 243 -9.65 -29.90 -4.60
N ARG A 244 -10.73 -30.07 -3.86
CA ARG A 244 -12.07 -30.16 -4.48
C ARG A 244 -12.78 -28.83 -4.73
N GLN A 245 -12.43 -27.76 -3.99
CA GLN A 245 -13.13 -26.46 -4.12
C GLN A 245 -12.54 -25.58 -5.23
N LEU A 246 -11.31 -25.85 -5.65
CA LEU A 246 -10.65 -25.14 -6.75
C LEU A 246 -11.01 -25.67 -8.13
N MET A 247 -11.63 -26.85 -8.24
CA MET A 247 -12.14 -27.35 -9.52
C MET A 247 -13.34 -26.51 -9.99
N GLY A 248 -13.17 -25.83 -11.14
CA GLY A 248 -14.21 -25.03 -11.78
C GLY A 248 -14.25 -23.55 -11.36
N VAL A 249 -13.14 -23.01 -10.85
CA VAL A 249 -12.98 -21.57 -10.66
C VAL A 249 -12.94 -20.88 -12.01
N THR A 250 -13.94 -20.04 -12.29
CA THR A 250 -13.99 -19.18 -13.47
C THR A 250 -14.08 -17.71 -13.04
N PRO A 251 -13.54 -16.76 -13.82
CA PRO A 251 -13.68 -15.33 -13.53
C PRO A 251 -15.14 -14.91 -13.29
N GLY A 252 -16.06 -15.42 -14.14
CA GLY A 252 -17.49 -15.14 -13.99
C GLY A 252 -18.11 -15.69 -12.69
N ARG A 253 -17.58 -16.78 -12.14
CA ARG A 253 -18.00 -17.29 -10.83
C ARG A 253 -17.48 -16.37 -9.70
N MET A 254 -16.21 -15.97 -9.76
CA MET A 254 -15.64 -15.03 -8.80
C MET A 254 -16.43 -13.72 -8.75
N LEU A 255 -16.74 -13.13 -9.91
CA LEU A 255 -17.53 -11.89 -9.99
C LEU A 255 -18.91 -12.05 -9.31
N ARG A 256 -19.63 -13.13 -9.62
CA ARG A 256 -20.95 -13.40 -9.03
C ARG A 256 -20.88 -13.62 -7.52
N GLU A 257 -19.95 -14.44 -7.06
CA GLU A 257 -19.77 -14.71 -5.63
C GLU A 257 -19.47 -13.44 -4.85
N PHE A 258 -18.61 -12.55 -5.38
CA PHE A 258 -18.31 -11.29 -4.73
C PHE A 258 -19.54 -10.38 -4.64
N CYS A 259 -20.33 -10.26 -5.70
CA CYS A 259 -21.56 -9.47 -5.67
C CYS A 259 -22.52 -9.98 -4.59
N VAL A 260 -22.78 -11.29 -4.54
CA VAL A 260 -23.66 -11.90 -3.53
C VAL A 260 -23.12 -11.69 -2.11
N PHE A 261 -21.80 -11.79 -1.94
CA PHE A 261 -21.15 -11.53 -0.66
C PHE A 261 -21.37 -10.07 -0.21
N ILE A 262 -21.13 -9.10 -1.09
CA ILE A 262 -21.33 -7.67 -0.80
C ILE A 262 -22.80 -7.38 -0.48
N GLU A 263 -23.73 -7.89 -1.25
CA GLU A 263 -25.18 -7.73 -1.01
C GLU A 263 -25.58 -8.29 0.36
N ALA A 264 -25.14 -9.51 0.69
CA ALA A 264 -25.42 -10.13 1.97
C ALA A 264 -24.79 -9.36 3.16
N LEU A 265 -23.57 -8.85 3.01
CA LEU A 265 -22.88 -8.08 4.03
C LEU A 265 -23.55 -6.71 4.23
N THR A 266 -23.84 -6.00 3.14
CA THR A 266 -24.41 -4.64 3.18
C THR A 266 -25.89 -4.64 3.57
N ALA A 267 -26.60 -5.76 3.47
CA ALA A 267 -27.92 -5.93 4.07
C ALA A 267 -27.89 -5.74 5.60
N ARG A 268 -26.76 -6.02 6.27
CA ARG A 268 -26.59 -5.86 7.71
C ARG A 268 -25.94 -4.54 8.09
N ILE A 269 -24.80 -4.20 7.45
CA ILE A 269 -23.96 -3.06 7.83
C ILE A 269 -23.58 -2.28 6.58
N PRO A 270 -23.78 -0.94 6.51
CA PRO A 270 -23.31 -0.12 5.40
C PRO A 270 -21.80 -0.26 5.20
N LEU A 271 -21.35 -0.26 3.95
CA LEU A 271 -19.97 -0.46 3.57
C LEU A 271 -19.46 0.66 2.67
N VAL A 272 -18.34 1.25 3.03
CA VAL A 272 -17.57 2.17 2.18
C VAL A 272 -16.31 1.47 1.71
N LEU A 273 -16.17 1.34 0.40
CA LEU A 273 -14.99 0.80 -0.25
C LEU A 273 -14.22 1.91 -0.94
N TRP A 274 -12.94 2.07 -0.60
CA TRP A 274 -12.07 2.99 -1.30
C TRP A 274 -11.04 2.24 -2.13
N LEU A 275 -11.12 2.39 -3.46
CA LEU A 275 -10.15 1.86 -4.43
C LEU A 275 -9.25 3.02 -4.88
N GLU A 276 -8.00 2.99 -4.42
CA GLU A 276 -7.05 4.07 -4.66
C GLU A 276 -6.21 3.79 -5.91
N ASP A 277 -6.02 4.83 -6.73
CA ASP A 277 -5.20 4.83 -7.95
C ASP A 277 -5.60 3.75 -8.97
N LEU A 278 -6.90 3.68 -9.28
CA LEU A 278 -7.53 2.66 -10.13
C LEU A 278 -6.93 2.57 -11.56
N HIS A 279 -6.18 3.58 -11.99
CA HIS A 279 -5.43 3.56 -13.26
C HIS A 279 -4.24 2.58 -13.26
N TRP A 280 -3.92 1.98 -12.13
CA TRP A 280 -2.95 0.91 -11.96
C TRP A 280 -3.60 -0.43 -11.61
N SER A 281 -4.93 -0.52 -11.71
CA SER A 281 -5.64 -1.76 -11.40
C SER A 281 -5.49 -2.80 -12.51
N ASP A 282 -5.80 -4.04 -12.16
CA ASP A 282 -5.97 -5.13 -13.12
C ASP A 282 -7.34 -5.09 -13.82
N THR A 283 -7.46 -5.79 -14.94
CA THR A 283 -8.72 -5.88 -15.70
C THR A 283 -9.83 -6.55 -14.91
N GLY A 284 -9.51 -7.54 -14.07
CA GLY A 284 -10.50 -8.22 -13.23
C GLY A 284 -11.16 -7.27 -12.22
N THR A 285 -10.41 -6.35 -11.65
CA THR A 285 -10.95 -5.30 -10.76
C THR A 285 -11.89 -4.36 -11.50
N THR A 286 -11.56 -3.95 -12.73
CA THR A 286 -12.47 -3.11 -13.55
C THR A 286 -13.73 -3.85 -13.97
N ASP A 287 -13.62 -5.13 -14.33
CA ASP A 287 -14.77 -6.00 -14.65
C ASP A 287 -15.66 -6.18 -13.44
N LEU A 288 -15.09 -6.36 -12.25
CA LEU A 288 -15.85 -6.47 -11.01
C LEU A 288 -16.67 -5.21 -10.73
N LEU A 289 -16.07 -4.04 -10.87
CA LEU A 289 -16.77 -2.76 -10.71
C LEU A 289 -17.90 -2.60 -11.73
N ASN A 290 -17.69 -3.02 -12.99
CA ASN A 290 -18.72 -2.98 -14.02
C ASN A 290 -19.90 -3.90 -13.70
N VAL A 291 -19.65 -5.12 -13.19
CA VAL A 291 -20.72 -6.05 -12.79
C VAL A 291 -21.43 -5.53 -11.54
N LEU A 292 -20.70 -5.05 -10.55
CA LEU A 292 -21.25 -4.54 -9.28
C LEU A 292 -22.16 -3.32 -9.50
N SER A 293 -21.79 -2.42 -10.42
CA SER A 293 -22.55 -1.21 -10.72
C SER A 293 -23.91 -1.46 -11.39
N ARG A 294 -24.05 -2.61 -12.08
CA ARG A 294 -25.27 -2.98 -12.82
C ARG A 294 -26.24 -3.85 -12.02
N ARG A 295 -25.93 -4.09 -10.74
CA ARG A 295 -26.81 -4.86 -9.86
C ARG A 295 -27.95 -3.97 -9.37
N GLU A 296 -29.17 -4.48 -9.48
CA GLU A 296 -30.40 -3.78 -9.07
C GLU A 296 -30.78 -4.06 -7.61
N GLU A 297 -30.00 -4.91 -6.94
CA GLU A 297 -30.24 -5.28 -5.54
C GLU A 297 -29.97 -4.10 -4.59
N ASN A 298 -30.82 -3.92 -3.61
CA ASN A 298 -30.63 -2.91 -2.57
C ASN A 298 -29.39 -3.23 -1.73
N ALA A 299 -28.30 -2.51 -1.95
CA ALA A 299 -27.07 -2.63 -1.19
C ALA A 299 -26.66 -1.30 -0.57
N ARG A 300 -26.34 -1.28 0.72
CA ARG A 300 -25.84 -0.09 1.40
C ARG A 300 -24.33 0.02 1.17
N LEU A 301 -23.96 0.20 -0.11
CA LEU A 301 -22.61 0.22 -0.61
C LEU A 301 -22.25 1.59 -1.19
N PHE A 302 -21.14 2.16 -0.73
CA PHE A 302 -20.51 3.32 -1.33
C PHE A 302 -19.10 2.98 -1.80
N VAL A 303 -18.84 3.03 -3.10
CA VAL A 303 -17.53 2.83 -3.69
C VAL A 303 -16.94 4.17 -4.09
N ILE A 304 -15.77 4.49 -3.55
CA ILE A 304 -14.96 5.64 -3.94
C ILE A 304 -13.77 5.13 -4.74
N ALA A 305 -13.65 5.56 -6.00
CA ALA A 305 -12.56 5.15 -6.89
C ALA A 305 -11.74 6.37 -7.30
N SER A 306 -10.48 6.45 -6.88
CA SER A 306 -9.61 7.54 -7.32
C SER A 306 -8.73 7.12 -8.49
N TYR A 307 -8.56 8.00 -9.50
CA TYR A 307 -7.63 7.77 -10.58
C TYR A 307 -7.17 9.06 -11.26
N ARG A 308 -6.12 8.97 -12.08
CA ARG A 308 -5.56 10.06 -12.87
C ARG A 308 -5.95 9.87 -14.33
N PRO A 309 -6.76 10.78 -14.92
CA PRO A 309 -7.22 10.63 -16.30
C PRO A 309 -6.08 10.59 -17.33
N VAL A 310 -5.04 11.38 -17.13
CA VAL A 310 -3.88 11.45 -18.04
C VAL A 310 -3.13 10.12 -18.06
N ASP A 311 -2.84 9.55 -16.88
CA ASP A 311 -2.11 8.29 -16.75
C ASP A 311 -2.92 7.12 -17.34
N ALA A 312 -4.23 7.10 -17.12
CA ALA A 312 -5.13 6.11 -17.70
C ALA A 312 -5.21 6.21 -19.24
N ALA A 313 -5.14 7.41 -19.79
CA ALA A 313 -5.13 7.63 -21.25
C ALA A 313 -3.81 7.19 -21.88
N ILE A 314 -2.67 7.51 -21.27
CA ILE A 314 -1.34 7.13 -21.76
C ILE A 314 -1.18 5.60 -21.77
N SER A 315 -1.65 4.93 -20.71
CA SER A 315 -1.57 3.47 -20.59
C SER A 315 -2.67 2.72 -21.34
N CYS A 316 -3.61 3.42 -21.99
CA CYS A 316 -4.82 2.85 -22.59
C CYS A 316 -5.59 1.95 -21.60
N HIS A 317 -5.64 2.34 -20.32
CA HIS A 317 -6.21 1.53 -19.26
C HIS A 317 -7.75 1.47 -19.36
N PRO A 318 -8.38 0.29 -19.14
CA PRO A 318 -9.83 0.10 -19.31
C PRO A 318 -10.69 0.95 -18.37
N VAL A 319 -10.13 1.49 -17.28
CA VAL A 319 -10.84 2.37 -16.33
C VAL A 319 -11.48 3.59 -16.99
N ALA A 320 -10.86 4.15 -18.02
CA ALA A 320 -11.41 5.30 -18.73
C ALA A 320 -12.72 4.95 -19.46
N HIS A 321 -12.76 3.80 -20.14
CA HIS A 321 -13.97 3.27 -20.78
C HIS A 321 -15.03 2.86 -19.77
N LEU A 322 -14.62 2.20 -18.66
CA LEU A 322 -15.51 1.83 -17.58
C LEU A 322 -16.22 3.09 -17.02
N LYS A 323 -15.45 4.11 -16.62
CA LYS A 323 -16.02 5.35 -16.10
C LYS A 323 -17.02 5.96 -17.08
N GLN A 324 -16.63 6.11 -18.35
CA GLN A 324 -17.50 6.71 -19.36
C GLN A 324 -18.81 5.94 -19.50
N SER A 325 -18.76 4.60 -19.55
CA SER A 325 -19.95 3.74 -19.61
C SER A 325 -20.82 3.92 -18.37
N LEU A 326 -20.25 3.95 -17.17
CA LEU A 326 -21.01 4.08 -15.94
C LEU A 326 -21.68 5.46 -15.79
N LEU A 327 -21.00 6.52 -16.19
CA LEU A 327 -21.55 7.89 -16.19
C LEU A 327 -22.71 8.02 -17.19
N GLN A 328 -22.56 7.47 -18.42
CA GLN A 328 -23.62 7.51 -19.44
C GLN A 328 -24.92 6.84 -19.02
N HIS A 329 -24.84 5.81 -18.17
CA HIS A 329 -25.99 5.07 -17.66
C HIS A 329 -26.43 5.52 -16.25
N ASN A 330 -25.87 6.59 -15.70
CA ASN A 330 -26.14 7.09 -14.35
C ASN A 330 -25.85 6.08 -13.22
N PHE A 331 -24.90 5.14 -13.44
CA PHE A 331 -24.46 4.19 -12.44
C PHE A 331 -23.30 4.72 -11.57
N ALA A 332 -22.75 5.88 -11.91
CA ALA A 332 -21.67 6.50 -11.17
C ALA A 332 -21.75 8.02 -11.23
N VAL A 333 -21.07 8.67 -10.31
CA VAL A 333 -20.90 10.13 -10.24
C VAL A 333 -19.40 10.44 -10.37
N GLU A 334 -19.05 11.57 -10.98
CA GLU A 334 -17.67 12.07 -11.04
C GLU A 334 -17.50 13.30 -10.16
N LEU A 335 -16.44 13.28 -9.36
CA LEU A 335 -15.93 14.40 -8.58
C LEU A 335 -14.55 14.78 -9.10
N THR A 336 -14.48 15.80 -9.93
CA THR A 336 -13.20 16.30 -10.45
C THR A 336 -12.63 17.33 -9.47
N LEU A 337 -11.39 17.09 -9.02
CA LEU A 337 -10.68 18.04 -8.17
C LEU A 337 -9.95 19.07 -9.02
N GLU A 338 -10.23 20.32 -8.76
CA GLU A 338 -9.55 21.46 -9.37
C GLU A 338 -8.37 21.94 -8.51
N LEU A 339 -7.54 22.81 -9.03
CA LEU A 339 -6.46 23.48 -8.31
C LEU A 339 -7.06 24.31 -7.15
N LEU A 340 -6.28 24.54 -6.09
CA LEU A 340 -6.74 25.34 -4.95
C LEU A 340 -6.92 26.81 -5.38
N ALA A 341 -8.06 27.37 -5.03
CA ALA A 341 -8.29 28.79 -5.20
C ALA A 341 -7.38 29.61 -4.25
N HIS A 342 -7.11 30.84 -4.63
CA HIS A 342 -6.28 31.80 -3.87
C HIS A 342 -6.68 31.86 -2.39
N THR A 343 -7.99 31.94 -2.09
CA THR A 343 -8.51 31.97 -0.72
C THR A 343 -8.21 30.71 0.10
N ALA A 344 -8.15 29.54 -0.55
CA ALA A 344 -7.82 28.28 0.10
C ALA A 344 -6.32 28.20 0.44
N VAL A 345 -5.46 28.66 -0.48
CA VAL A 345 -4.02 28.76 -0.25
C VAL A 345 -3.72 29.78 0.85
N GLU A 346 -4.36 30.96 0.84
CA GLU A 346 -4.23 31.97 1.89
C GLU A 346 -4.64 31.42 3.27
N ALA A 347 -5.76 30.71 3.36
CA ALA A 347 -6.21 30.07 4.59
C ALA A 347 -5.21 29.02 5.10
N TYR A 348 -4.61 28.22 4.19
CA TYR A 348 -3.57 27.28 4.53
C TYR A 348 -2.30 27.98 5.05
N LEU A 349 -1.85 29.02 4.37
CA LEU A 349 -0.67 29.79 4.77
C LEU A 349 -0.89 30.47 6.13
N THR A 350 -2.06 31.03 6.36
CA THR A 350 -2.44 31.65 7.64
C THR A 350 -2.43 30.63 8.79
N SER A 351 -2.89 29.40 8.53
CA SER A 351 -2.86 28.30 9.50
C SER A 351 -1.43 27.84 9.80
N ARG A 352 -0.55 27.83 8.80
CA ARG A 352 0.82 27.33 8.92
C ARG A 352 1.79 28.35 9.48
N PHE A 353 1.63 29.62 9.06
CA PHE A 353 2.54 30.72 9.39
C PHE A 353 1.81 31.77 10.23
N ASP A 354 1.60 31.45 11.53
CA ASP A 354 0.98 32.40 12.46
C ASP A 354 1.80 33.70 12.52
N LYS A 355 1.12 34.86 12.33
CA LYS A 355 1.70 36.21 12.38
C LYS A 355 2.80 36.49 11.33
N LEU A 356 2.56 36.12 10.08
CA LEU A 356 3.41 36.57 8.95
C LEU A 356 3.01 37.97 8.53
N ASP A 357 3.96 38.91 8.48
CA ASP A 357 3.71 40.34 8.18
C ASP A 357 3.19 40.61 6.75
N SER A 358 3.27 39.66 5.83
CA SER A 358 2.91 39.82 4.42
C SER A 358 2.32 38.54 3.81
N ILE A 359 1.25 38.00 4.44
CA ILE A 359 0.63 36.73 4.02
C ILE A 359 0.12 36.79 2.56
N THR A 360 -0.48 37.92 2.16
CA THR A 360 -1.01 38.10 0.79
C THR A 360 0.09 38.02 -0.26
N ARG A 361 1.24 38.65 -0.02
CA ARG A 361 2.38 38.57 -0.93
C ARG A 361 2.96 37.15 -1.06
N LEU A 362 2.98 36.41 0.05
CA LEU A 362 3.39 34.99 0.00
C LEU A 362 2.38 34.17 -0.78
N THR A 363 1.08 34.46 -0.60
CA THR A 363 0.01 33.77 -1.33
C THR A 363 0.14 34.01 -2.84
N ASP A 364 0.34 35.27 -3.25
CA ASP A 364 0.53 35.63 -4.65
C ASP A 364 1.73 34.88 -5.27
N LEU A 365 2.89 34.91 -4.58
CA LEU A 365 4.09 34.20 -5.01
C LEU A 365 3.84 32.69 -5.15
N VAL A 366 3.22 32.08 -4.15
CA VAL A 366 2.95 30.65 -4.14
C VAL A 366 1.99 30.26 -5.26
N ILE A 367 0.93 31.03 -5.50
CA ILE A 367 -0.01 30.80 -6.60
C ILE A 367 0.67 30.95 -7.95
N GLU A 368 1.46 32.00 -8.15
CA GLU A 368 2.18 32.24 -9.39
C GLU A 368 3.12 31.10 -9.76
N GLN A 369 3.76 30.49 -8.76
CA GLN A 369 4.73 29.40 -8.99
C GLN A 369 4.10 27.99 -9.02
N THR A 370 2.91 27.79 -8.43
CA THR A 370 2.34 26.45 -8.21
C THR A 370 0.99 26.22 -8.89
N ASP A 371 0.41 27.27 -9.49
CA ASP A 371 -0.96 27.30 -10.00
C ASP A 371 -2.01 26.82 -8.95
N GLY A 372 -1.62 26.76 -7.68
CA GLY A 372 -2.46 26.25 -6.60
C GLY A 372 -2.50 24.71 -6.51
N ASN A 373 -1.55 23.98 -7.10
CA ASN A 373 -1.44 22.54 -6.88
C ASN A 373 -0.99 22.26 -5.42
N PRO A 374 -1.80 21.56 -4.60
CA PRO A 374 -1.53 21.40 -3.16
C PRO A 374 -0.17 20.79 -2.84
N LEU A 375 0.26 19.78 -3.61
CA LEU A 375 1.57 19.16 -3.40
C LEU A 375 2.68 20.15 -3.67
N PHE A 376 2.57 20.90 -4.77
CA PHE A 376 3.58 21.88 -5.13
C PHE A 376 3.61 23.04 -4.12
N VAL A 377 2.44 23.52 -3.65
CA VAL A 377 2.34 24.52 -2.58
C VAL A 377 3.11 24.07 -1.33
N ILE A 378 2.85 22.85 -0.84
CA ILE A 378 3.52 22.33 0.37
C ILE A 378 5.02 22.21 0.14
N THR A 379 5.42 21.63 -1.00
CA THR A 379 6.84 21.38 -1.29
C THR A 379 7.63 22.68 -1.49
N LEU A 380 7.02 23.69 -2.13
CA LEU A 380 7.63 25.02 -2.28
C LEU A 380 7.81 25.71 -0.92
N LEU A 381 6.81 25.63 -0.05
CA LEU A 381 6.92 26.23 1.29
C LEU A 381 7.98 25.54 2.15
N ASP A 382 8.08 24.21 2.06
CA ASP A 382 9.15 23.46 2.73
C ASP A 382 10.53 23.86 2.19
N TYR A 383 10.63 24.07 0.88
CA TYR A 383 11.84 24.59 0.24
C TYR A 383 12.21 26.00 0.75
N LEU A 384 11.26 26.93 0.81
CA LEU A 384 11.50 28.30 1.29
C LEU A 384 11.99 28.32 2.75
N VAL A 385 11.40 27.47 3.60
CA VAL A 385 11.82 27.33 5.00
C VAL A 385 13.19 26.68 5.11
N ALA A 386 13.44 25.60 4.37
CA ALA A 386 14.72 24.87 4.42
C ALA A 386 15.93 25.70 3.95
N ASN A 387 15.70 26.62 3.01
CA ASN A 387 16.73 27.51 2.48
C ASN A 387 16.84 28.86 3.24
N GLY A 388 16.11 29.01 4.34
CA GLY A 388 16.16 30.22 5.16
C GLY A 388 15.56 31.46 4.48
N LEU A 389 14.75 31.29 3.42
CA LEU A 389 14.03 32.39 2.77
C LEU A 389 12.79 32.83 3.55
N LEU A 390 12.29 31.92 4.40
CA LEU A 390 11.26 32.14 5.40
C LEU A 390 11.78 31.70 6.76
N GLU A 391 11.97 32.64 7.67
CA GLU A 391 12.50 32.38 9.02
C GLU A 391 11.56 32.84 10.11
N LYS A 392 11.57 32.12 11.24
CA LYS A 392 10.81 32.51 12.43
C LYS A 392 11.72 33.31 13.38
N VAL A 393 11.48 34.61 13.44
CA VAL A 393 12.18 35.52 14.33
C VAL A 393 11.28 35.94 15.50
N GLN A 394 11.62 35.60 16.74
CA GLN A 394 10.89 35.99 17.97
C GLN A 394 9.36 35.69 17.97
N LYS A 395 8.91 34.56 17.41
CA LYS A 395 7.48 34.18 17.22
C LYS A 395 6.77 34.77 16.01
N HIS A 396 7.42 35.57 15.17
CA HIS A 396 6.89 36.08 13.91
C HIS A 396 7.64 35.47 12.75
N TRP A 397 6.93 35.14 11.67
CA TRP A 397 7.56 34.73 10.43
C TRP A 397 7.92 35.95 9.60
N LYS A 398 9.14 35.94 9.02
CA LYS A 398 9.63 37.03 8.17
C LYS A 398 10.30 36.47 6.93
N PHE A 399 10.21 37.24 5.86
CA PHE A 399 11.03 37.03 4.68
C PHE A 399 12.46 37.55 4.96
N THR A 400 13.46 36.79 4.55
CA THR A 400 14.87 37.18 4.62
C THR A 400 15.35 37.86 3.34
N ALA A 401 14.62 37.67 2.22
CA ALA A 401 14.95 38.22 0.92
C ALA A 401 13.81 39.11 0.34
N THR A 402 14.13 39.92 -0.65
CA THR A 402 13.10 40.71 -1.36
C THR A 402 12.22 39.81 -2.25
N TYR A 403 10.97 40.23 -2.51
CA TYR A 403 10.04 39.47 -3.37
C TYR A 403 10.64 39.13 -4.74
N GLU A 404 11.36 40.08 -5.35
CA GLU A 404 11.96 39.93 -6.67
C GLU A 404 13.09 38.88 -6.68
N SER A 405 13.93 38.85 -5.63
CA SER A 405 14.97 37.81 -5.50
C SER A 405 14.37 36.45 -5.20
N MET A 406 13.32 36.37 -4.39
CA MET A 406 12.61 35.12 -4.11
C MET A 406 11.94 34.54 -5.37
N SER A 407 11.26 35.38 -6.16
CA SER A 407 10.62 34.95 -7.41
C SER A 407 11.65 34.42 -8.44
N ALA A 408 12.85 35.00 -8.43
CA ALA A 408 13.94 34.56 -9.31
C ALA A 408 14.62 33.26 -8.86
N GLU A 409 14.70 33.01 -7.55
CA GLU A 409 15.34 31.84 -6.95
C GLU A 409 14.39 30.67 -6.73
N CYS A 410 13.06 30.90 -6.80
CA CYS A 410 12.06 29.84 -6.63
C CYS A 410 12.07 28.85 -7.78
N PRO A 411 12.07 27.54 -7.49
CA PRO A 411 11.90 26.50 -8.52
C PRO A 411 10.57 26.65 -9.26
N LYS A 412 10.61 26.58 -10.58
CA LYS A 412 9.43 26.75 -11.45
C LYS A 412 8.62 25.48 -11.68
N SER A 413 9.10 24.36 -11.15
CA SER A 413 8.42 23.07 -11.30
C SER A 413 8.69 22.16 -10.11
N LEU A 414 7.76 21.25 -9.85
CA LEU A 414 7.93 20.20 -8.83
C LEU A 414 9.18 19.34 -9.10
N LYS A 415 9.51 19.14 -10.39
CA LYS A 415 10.72 18.42 -10.81
C LYS A 415 11.99 19.13 -10.32
N GLU A 416 12.09 20.44 -10.53
CA GLU A 416 13.22 21.25 -10.07
C GLU A 416 13.37 21.22 -8.55
N ILE A 417 12.26 21.23 -7.79
CA ILE A 417 12.32 21.11 -6.33
C ILE A 417 12.89 19.75 -5.94
N VAL A 418 12.42 18.67 -6.54
CA VAL A 418 12.90 17.30 -6.26
C VAL A 418 14.39 17.20 -6.60
N GLU A 419 14.83 17.74 -7.74
CA GLU A 419 16.23 17.77 -8.15
C GLU A 419 17.10 18.61 -7.19
N THR A 420 16.59 19.74 -6.72
CA THR A 420 17.27 20.59 -5.74
C THR A 420 17.35 19.90 -4.37
N GLN A 421 16.28 19.29 -3.90
CA GLN A 421 16.29 18.49 -2.67
C GLN A 421 17.24 17.29 -2.79
N LYS A 422 17.28 16.63 -3.95
CA LYS A 422 18.25 15.56 -4.23
C LYS A 422 19.69 16.07 -4.17
N SER A 423 19.96 17.24 -4.74
CA SER A 423 21.30 17.84 -4.72
C SER A 423 21.78 18.24 -3.32
N ALA A 424 20.83 18.50 -2.39
CA ALA A 424 21.12 18.77 -0.98
C ALA A 424 21.35 17.49 -0.15
N THR A 425 21.12 16.29 -0.73
CA THR A 425 21.38 15.01 -0.05
C THR A 425 22.84 14.58 -0.26
N SER A 426 23.36 13.75 0.66
CA SER A 426 24.69 13.15 0.48
C SER A 426 24.70 12.16 -0.71
N ASN A 427 25.88 11.89 -1.26
CA ASN A 427 26.04 10.89 -2.33
C ASN A 427 25.51 9.51 -1.92
N GLU A 428 25.66 9.13 -0.64
CA GLU A 428 25.13 7.89 -0.09
C GLU A 428 23.60 7.89 -0.12
N GLN A 429 22.96 8.95 0.37
CA GLN A 429 21.51 9.12 0.35
C GLN A 429 20.96 9.11 -1.08
N THR A 430 21.64 9.81 -2.00
CA THR A 430 21.27 9.85 -3.42
C THR A 430 21.29 8.45 -4.03
N ASN A 431 22.35 7.67 -3.81
CA ASN A 431 22.43 6.30 -4.35
C ASN A 431 21.33 5.37 -3.80
N LEU A 432 21.01 5.52 -2.51
CA LEU A 432 19.93 4.76 -1.88
C LEU A 432 18.55 5.14 -2.43
N LEU A 433 18.27 6.44 -2.61
CA LEU A 433 17.03 6.92 -3.22
C LEU A 433 16.90 6.51 -4.68
N ASP A 434 18.00 6.54 -5.44
CA ASP A 434 18.06 6.05 -6.80
C ASP A 434 17.67 4.55 -6.87
N ALA A 435 18.28 3.72 -6.03
CA ALA A 435 17.94 2.29 -5.97
C ALA A 435 16.49 2.06 -5.52
N ALA A 436 16.01 2.80 -4.52
CA ALA A 436 14.63 2.72 -4.06
C ALA A 436 13.63 3.06 -5.18
N SER A 437 13.93 4.07 -6.01
CA SER A 437 13.06 4.46 -7.14
C SER A 437 12.89 3.36 -8.19
N VAL A 438 13.91 2.49 -8.32
CA VAL A 438 13.90 1.34 -9.24
C VAL A 438 13.13 0.16 -8.63
N VAL A 439 13.16 -0.05 -7.31
CA VAL A 439 12.37 -1.11 -6.67
C VAL A 439 10.88 -0.83 -6.83
N GLY A 440 10.41 0.36 -6.51
CA GLY A 440 8.99 0.72 -6.66
C GLY A 440 8.55 1.86 -5.76
N THR A 441 7.24 2.18 -5.78
CA THR A 441 6.64 3.21 -4.92
C THR A 441 6.63 2.78 -3.46
N VAL A 442 6.32 1.52 -3.21
CA VAL A 442 6.43 0.85 -1.91
C VAL A 442 7.52 -0.22 -2.04
N PHE A 443 8.45 -0.26 -1.11
CA PHE A 443 9.60 -1.14 -1.21
C PHE A 443 10.13 -1.56 0.16
N ASP A 444 10.77 -2.72 0.18
CA ASP A 444 11.40 -3.26 1.38
C ASP A 444 12.90 -2.88 1.42
N ALA A 445 13.42 -2.54 2.59
CA ALA A 445 14.84 -2.20 2.79
C ALA A 445 15.79 -3.31 2.29
N GLN A 446 15.36 -4.57 2.37
CA GLN A 446 16.13 -5.74 1.90
C GLN A 446 16.39 -5.70 0.39
N ALA A 447 15.43 -5.20 -0.42
CA ALA A 447 15.58 -5.09 -1.86
C ALA A 447 16.65 -4.06 -2.22
N VAL A 448 16.59 -2.86 -1.59
CA VAL A 448 17.56 -1.78 -1.78
C VAL A 448 18.95 -2.19 -1.29
N ALA A 449 19.03 -2.82 -0.12
CA ALA A 449 20.27 -3.32 0.46
C ALA A 449 20.96 -4.30 -0.48
N GLY A 450 20.21 -5.26 -1.05
CA GLY A 450 20.75 -6.21 -2.02
C GLY A 450 21.16 -5.58 -3.34
N ALA A 451 20.43 -4.55 -3.80
CA ALA A 451 20.76 -3.84 -5.04
C ALA A 451 22.10 -3.08 -4.98
N LEU A 452 22.50 -2.64 -3.78
CA LEU A 452 23.70 -1.85 -3.54
C LEU A 452 24.80 -2.61 -2.76
N GLU A 453 24.59 -3.90 -2.49
CA GLU A 453 25.50 -4.75 -1.68
C GLU A 453 25.79 -4.15 -0.28
N LEU A 454 24.78 -3.54 0.33
CA LEU A 454 24.84 -2.94 1.66
C LEU A 454 24.14 -3.81 2.71
N SER A 455 24.40 -3.52 4.00
CA SER A 455 23.61 -4.13 5.08
C SER A 455 22.22 -3.48 5.14
N VAL A 456 21.18 -4.27 5.49
CA VAL A 456 19.81 -3.76 5.71
C VAL A 456 19.82 -2.65 6.76
N GLN A 457 20.60 -2.80 7.83
CA GLN A 457 20.72 -1.82 8.91
C GLN A 457 21.27 -0.47 8.43
N THR A 458 22.23 -0.47 7.50
CA THR A 458 22.75 0.77 6.88
C THR A 458 21.64 1.50 6.12
N VAL A 459 20.88 0.76 5.30
CA VAL A 459 19.76 1.32 4.52
C VAL A 459 18.69 1.91 5.46
N GLU A 460 18.30 1.16 6.49
CA GLU A 460 17.30 1.61 7.47
C GLU A 460 17.74 2.84 8.26
N THR A 461 19.02 2.92 8.61
CA THR A 461 19.58 4.09 9.31
C THR A 461 19.44 5.36 8.46
N VAL A 462 19.73 5.26 7.17
CA VAL A 462 19.63 6.41 6.26
C VAL A 462 18.17 6.75 5.95
N PHE A 463 17.37 5.75 5.58
CA PHE A 463 15.96 5.96 5.26
C PHE A 463 15.13 6.39 6.47
N GLY A 464 15.45 5.89 7.67
CA GLY A 464 14.83 6.34 8.91
C GLY A 464 15.05 7.84 9.15
N LYS A 465 16.27 8.35 8.90
CA LYS A 465 16.56 9.80 9.00
C LYS A 465 15.77 10.61 7.97
N LEU A 466 15.64 10.12 6.73
CA LEU A 466 14.84 10.79 5.69
C LEU A 466 13.34 10.78 6.04
N ALA A 467 12.84 9.65 6.52
CA ALA A 467 11.44 9.51 6.92
C ALA A 467 11.07 10.39 8.13
N ILE A 468 11.93 10.48 9.15
CA ILE A 468 11.73 11.38 10.32
C ILE A 468 11.68 12.84 9.87
N ARG A 469 12.50 13.24 8.91
CA ARG A 469 12.49 14.60 8.35
C ARG A 469 11.32 14.86 7.40
N GLY A 470 10.52 13.85 7.08
CA GLY A 470 9.47 13.95 6.07
C GLY A 470 10.00 14.21 4.66
N GLN A 471 11.24 13.78 4.36
CA GLN A 471 11.88 13.95 3.06
C GLN A 471 11.81 12.66 2.26
N PHE A 472 11.23 12.71 1.06
CA PHE A 472 11.09 11.63 0.08
C PHE A 472 10.30 10.41 0.54
N LEU A 473 10.50 9.93 1.79
CA LEU A 473 10.05 8.61 2.25
C LEU A 473 9.22 8.68 3.53
N THR A 474 8.36 7.68 3.72
CA THR A 474 7.66 7.37 4.98
C THR A 474 7.79 5.89 5.30
N VAL A 475 7.72 5.53 6.58
CA VAL A 475 7.70 4.13 7.03
C VAL A 475 6.26 3.60 6.97
N VAL A 476 6.06 2.44 6.35
CA VAL A 476 4.75 1.81 6.20
C VAL A 476 4.57 0.60 7.12
N GLY A 477 5.68 -0.07 7.46
CA GLY A 477 5.64 -1.25 8.31
C GLY A 477 6.93 -2.06 8.29
N ALA A 478 6.85 -3.31 8.76
CA ALA A 478 7.95 -4.27 8.71
C ALA A 478 7.70 -5.33 7.62
N ALA A 479 8.78 -5.85 7.04
CA ALA A 479 8.77 -6.93 6.08
C ALA A 479 9.65 -8.09 6.55
N ILE A 480 9.13 -9.32 6.42
CA ILE A 480 9.87 -10.55 6.68
C ILE A 480 9.83 -11.36 5.38
N TRP A 481 11.00 -11.65 4.83
CA TRP A 481 11.12 -12.43 3.61
C TRP A 481 11.26 -13.93 3.90
N PRO A 482 10.96 -14.82 2.93
CA PRO A 482 11.07 -16.27 3.11
C PRO A 482 12.47 -16.77 3.50
N ASP A 483 13.54 -16.04 3.12
CA ASP A 483 14.91 -16.34 3.52
C ASP A 483 15.22 -16.00 4.99
N GLY A 484 14.21 -15.52 5.75
CA GLY A 484 14.33 -15.09 7.15
C GLY A 484 14.87 -13.68 7.32
N SER A 485 15.24 -12.97 6.24
CA SER A 485 15.68 -11.57 6.34
C SER A 485 14.52 -10.68 6.76
N ARG A 486 14.82 -9.76 7.70
CA ARG A 486 13.85 -8.80 8.25
C ARG A 486 14.29 -7.38 7.91
N GLY A 487 13.33 -6.50 7.70
CA GLY A 487 13.59 -5.09 7.48
C GLY A 487 12.31 -4.27 7.45
N GLN A 488 12.49 -2.96 7.39
CA GLN A 488 11.36 -2.03 7.30
C GLN A 488 10.91 -1.88 5.85
N ARG A 489 9.61 -1.65 5.69
CA ARG A 489 8.96 -1.29 4.44
C ARG A 489 8.79 0.22 4.38
N TYR A 490 9.21 0.80 3.29
CA TYR A 490 9.13 2.23 3.02
C TYR A 490 8.23 2.52 1.83
N GLU A 491 7.73 3.75 1.80
CA GLU A 491 6.95 4.28 0.69
C GLU A 491 7.44 5.68 0.34
N PHE A 492 7.51 6.02 -0.96
CA PHE A 492 7.69 7.40 -1.35
C PHE A 492 6.47 8.22 -0.92
N ILE A 493 6.69 9.38 -0.29
CA ILE A 493 5.63 10.28 0.20
C ILE A 493 4.64 10.60 -0.93
N HIS A 494 5.17 10.72 -2.14
CA HIS A 494 4.38 10.88 -3.35
C HIS A 494 5.08 10.21 -4.54
N ASP A 495 4.31 9.57 -5.42
CA ASP A 495 4.84 8.86 -6.58
C ASP A 495 5.64 9.76 -7.54
N VAL A 496 5.34 11.07 -7.58
CA VAL A 496 6.12 12.04 -8.37
C VAL A 496 7.59 12.05 -7.94
N PHE A 497 7.91 11.90 -6.65
CA PHE A 497 9.30 11.82 -6.19
C PHE A 497 10.01 10.61 -6.79
N ARG A 498 9.35 9.43 -6.76
CA ARG A 498 9.87 8.22 -7.38
C ARG A 498 10.11 8.41 -8.87
N SER A 499 9.09 8.93 -9.59
CA SER A 499 9.14 9.09 -11.04
C SER A 499 10.25 10.05 -11.48
N VAL A 500 10.46 11.16 -10.78
CA VAL A 500 11.54 12.11 -11.06
C VAL A 500 12.91 11.46 -10.83
N LEU A 501 13.08 10.74 -9.71
CA LEU A 501 14.33 10.05 -9.38
C LEU A 501 14.64 8.95 -10.41
N TYR A 502 13.66 8.14 -10.77
CA TYR A 502 13.79 7.04 -11.74
C TYR A 502 14.16 7.57 -13.14
N ASN A 503 13.43 8.58 -13.62
CA ASN A 503 13.65 9.16 -14.96
C ASN A 503 14.97 9.93 -15.07
N ALA A 504 15.56 10.35 -13.95
CA ALA A 504 16.87 10.99 -13.91
C ALA A 504 18.04 9.99 -13.94
N LEU A 505 17.77 8.68 -13.85
CA LEU A 505 18.82 7.65 -13.86
C LEU A 505 19.43 7.46 -15.24
N PRO A 506 20.76 7.39 -15.34
CA PRO A 506 21.42 6.94 -16.55
C PRO A 506 20.97 5.51 -16.93
N PRO A 507 20.71 5.20 -18.22
CA PRO A 507 20.19 3.89 -18.63
C PRO A 507 21.01 2.69 -18.12
N GLY A 508 22.34 2.79 -18.15
CA GLY A 508 23.22 1.71 -17.66
C GLY A 508 23.13 1.50 -16.15
N LYS A 509 22.98 2.57 -15.34
CA LYS A 509 22.75 2.48 -13.90
C LYS A 509 21.40 1.85 -13.60
N CYS A 510 20.35 2.28 -14.29
CA CYS A 510 19.00 1.76 -14.18
C CYS A 510 18.97 0.25 -14.48
N GLN A 511 19.54 -0.17 -15.61
CA GLN A 511 19.64 -1.59 -15.99
C GLN A 511 20.39 -2.43 -14.95
N ASN A 512 21.52 -1.92 -14.43
CA ASN A 512 22.28 -2.63 -13.41
C ASN A 512 21.50 -2.79 -12.11
N LEU A 513 20.80 -1.74 -11.65
CA LEU A 513 19.97 -1.80 -10.46
C LEU A 513 18.84 -2.84 -10.62
N HIS A 514 18.12 -2.83 -11.74
CA HIS A 514 17.11 -3.85 -12.02
C HIS A 514 17.69 -5.28 -11.93
N ARG A 515 18.88 -5.51 -12.50
CA ARG A 515 19.54 -6.82 -12.44
C ARG A 515 19.86 -7.24 -11.00
N CYS A 516 20.44 -6.33 -10.19
CA CYS A 516 20.77 -6.62 -8.80
C CYS A 516 19.53 -6.87 -7.95
N ILE A 517 18.44 -6.11 -8.16
CA ILE A 517 17.14 -6.30 -7.50
C ILE A 517 16.58 -7.68 -7.86
N ALA A 518 16.54 -8.05 -9.15
CA ALA A 518 16.08 -9.37 -9.58
C ALA A 518 16.86 -10.51 -8.89
N GLN A 519 18.18 -10.39 -8.81
CA GLN A 519 19.03 -11.38 -8.12
C GLN A 519 18.73 -11.46 -6.63
N ARG A 520 18.51 -10.32 -5.97
CA ARG A 520 18.19 -10.28 -4.53
C ARG A 520 16.80 -10.86 -4.25
N LEU A 521 15.80 -10.50 -5.04
CA LEU A 521 14.45 -11.06 -4.94
C LEU A 521 14.46 -12.57 -5.17
N SER A 522 15.14 -13.03 -6.22
CA SER A 522 15.26 -14.47 -6.51
C SER A 522 15.91 -15.26 -5.36
N LYS A 523 16.92 -14.71 -4.69
CA LYS A 523 17.53 -15.32 -3.50
C LYS A 523 16.61 -15.26 -2.29
N GLY A 524 15.98 -14.12 -2.04
CA GLY A 524 15.13 -13.90 -0.87
C GLY A 524 13.85 -14.73 -0.88
N PHE A 525 13.35 -15.03 -2.07
CA PHE A 525 12.16 -15.85 -2.29
C PHE A 525 12.47 -17.23 -2.86
N ALA A 526 13.67 -17.77 -2.58
CA ALA A 526 14.05 -19.10 -3.02
C ALA A 526 13.03 -20.15 -2.53
N GLY A 527 12.52 -20.98 -3.47
CA GLY A 527 11.46 -21.96 -3.20
C GLY A 527 10.03 -21.37 -3.15
N GLN A 528 9.86 -20.06 -3.27
CA GLN A 528 8.57 -19.35 -3.30
C GLN A 528 8.54 -18.28 -4.40
N HIS A 529 9.26 -18.47 -5.51
CA HIS A 529 9.33 -17.52 -6.62
C HIS A 529 7.95 -17.16 -7.19
N GLU A 530 6.99 -18.08 -7.08
CA GLU A 530 5.61 -17.84 -7.53
C GLU A 530 4.98 -16.59 -6.88
N SER A 531 5.33 -16.30 -5.63
CA SER A 531 4.77 -15.16 -4.90
C SER A 531 5.18 -13.80 -5.49
N VAL A 532 6.36 -13.70 -6.08
CA VAL A 532 6.96 -12.49 -6.67
C VAL A 532 7.32 -12.66 -8.16
N ALA A 533 6.71 -13.64 -8.84
CA ALA A 533 7.07 -14.00 -10.23
C ALA A 533 6.90 -12.84 -11.21
N ALA A 534 5.82 -12.06 -11.09
CA ALA A 534 5.56 -10.91 -11.95
C ALA A 534 6.62 -9.80 -11.75
N GLU A 535 6.99 -9.52 -10.50
CA GLU A 535 8.03 -8.56 -10.15
C GLU A 535 9.42 -9.01 -10.63
N LEU A 536 9.77 -10.28 -10.39
CA LEU A 536 11.00 -10.89 -10.90
C LEU A 536 11.08 -10.80 -12.43
N ALA A 537 9.99 -11.07 -13.14
CA ALA A 537 9.94 -10.99 -14.59
C ALA A 537 10.29 -9.58 -15.10
N VAL A 538 9.75 -8.55 -14.47
CA VAL A 538 10.01 -7.16 -14.86
C VAL A 538 11.45 -6.75 -14.59
N HIS A 539 11.94 -7.03 -13.38
CA HIS A 539 13.32 -6.67 -13.04
C HIS A 539 14.33 -7.47 -13.88
N SER A 540 14.06 -8.73 -14.22
CA SER A 540 14.89 -9.51 -15.14
C SER A 540 14.87 -8.94 -16.56
N GLU A 541 13.70 -8.57 -17.07
CA GLU A 541 13.54 -7.97 -18.41
C GLU A 541 14.32 -6.65 -18.53
N LEU A 542 14.09 -5.72 -17.58
CA LEU A 542 14.75 -4.42 -17.56
C LEU A 542 16.23 -4.51 -17.18
N GLY A 543 16.61 -5.53 -16.44
CA GLY A 543 17.99 -5.87 -16.10
C GLY A 543 18.77 -6.53 -17.23
N GLY A 544 18.09 -6.95 -18.32
CA GLY A 544 18.71 -7.58 -19.50
C GLY A 544 18.85 -9.10 -19.40
N ASP A 545 18.31 -9.74 -18.36
CA ASP A 545 18.21 -11.20 -18.26
C ASP A 545 16.93 -11.69 -18.92
N LEU A 546 16.98 -11.84 -20.25
CA LEU A 546 15.83 -12.25 -21.06
C LEU A 546 15.37 -13.69 -20.76
N ASP A 547 16.30 -14.60 -20.46
CA ASP A 547 15.98 -15.99 -20.11
C ASP A 547 15.26 -16.07 -18.77
N GLY A 548 15.77 -15.38 -17.75
CA GLY A 548 15.12 -15.26 -16.45
C GLY A 548 13.73 -14.63 -16.57
N ALA A 549 13.60 -13.55 -17.35
CA ALA A 549 12.32 -12.89 -17.60
C ALA A 549 11.27 -13.83 -18.20
N ILE A 550 11.64 -14.64 -19.21
CA ILE A 550 10.74 -15.62 -19.84
C ILE A 550 10.27 -16.66 -18.81
N ASN A 551 11.21 -17.22 -18.03
CA ASN A 551 10.88 -18.22 -17.03
C ASN A 551 9.94 -17.67 -15.94
N PHE A 552 10.18 -16.47 -15.46
CA PHE A 552 9.31 -15.84 -14.46
C PHE A 552 7.96 -15.40 -15.03
N LEU A 553 7.88 -15.01 -16.32
CA LEU A 553 6.60 -14.75 -17.01
C LEU A 553 5.76 -16.02 -17.14
N ILE A 554 6.37 -17.17 -17.41
CA ILE A 554 5.67 -18.46 -17.43
C ILE A 554 5.12 -18.77 -16.04
N LEU A 555 5.96 -18.64 -15.00
CA LEU A 555 5.57 -18.89 -13.62
C LEU A 555 4.45 -17.96 -13.16
N ALA A 556 4.52 -16.67 -13.51
CA ALA A 556 3.45 -15.71 -13.26
C ALA A 556 2.14 -16.10 -13.97
N ALA A 557 2.22 -16.54 -15.23
CA ALA A 557 1.06 -16.98 -15.98
C ALA A 557 0.40 -18.23 -15.37
N GLU A 558 1.20 -19.22 -14.95
CA GLU A 558 0.71 -20.43 -14.28
C GLU A 558 0.01 -20.12 -12.96
N LYS A 559 0.56 -19.20 -12.16
CA LYS A 559 -0.04 -18.75 -10.91
C LYS A 559 -1.42 -18.10 -11.12
N VAL A 560 -1.53 -17.23 -12.14
CA VAL A 560 -2.74 -16.42 -12.32
C VAL A 560 -3.78 -17.03 -13.25
N GLN A 561 -3.47 -18.09 -14.01
CA GLN A 561 -4.35 -18.64 -15.05
C GLN A 561 -5.75 -19.03 -14.54
N GLN A 562 -5.86 -19.48 -13.30
CA GLN A 562 -7.14 -19.86 -12.70
C GLN A 562 -7.98 -18.64 -12.28
N ARG A 563 -7.31 -17.51 -11.93
CA ARG A 563 -7.96 -16.29 -11.46
C ARG A 563 -8.28 -15.34 -12.61
N SER A 564 -7.34 -15.19 -13.53
CA SER A 564 -7.47 -14.32 -14.71
C SER A 564 -6.71 -14.91 -15.87
N ALA A 565 -7.43 -15.55 -16.77
CA ALA A 565 -6.84 -16.06 -17.99
C ALA A 565 -6.36 -14.91 -18.92
N ALA A 566 -7.00 -13.74 -18.87
CA ALA A 566 -6.56 -12.57 -19.63
C ALA A 566 -5.15 -12.14 -19.21
N THR A 567 -4.88 -12.03 -17.92
CA THR A 567 -3.55 -11.71 -17.37
C THR A 567 -2.53 -12.80 -17.70
N ALA A 568 -2.91 -14.08 -17.59
CA ALA A 568 -2.03 -15.19 -17.99
C ALA A 568 -1.68 -15.16 -19.49
N VAL A 569 -2.65 -14.85 -20.36
CA VAL A 569 -2.44 -14.66 -21.81
C VAL A 569 -1.45 -13.51 -22.07
N SER A 570 -1.60 -12.40 -21.35
CA SER A 570 -0.69 -11.25 -21.50
C SER A 570 0.74 -11.62 -21.07
N HIS A 571 0.95 -12.26 -19.91
CA HIS A 571 2.28 -12.74 -19.51
C HIS A 571 2.90 -13.66 -20.57
N LEU A 572 2.14 -14.59 -21.14
CA LEU A 572 2.65 -15.52 -22.16
C LEU A 572 2.95 -14.80 -23.48
N LYS A 573 2.12 -13.83 -23.90
CA LYS A 573 2.42 -12.99 -25.08
C LYS A 573 3.69 -12.17 -24.87
N ARG A 574 3.88 -11.63 -23.65
CA ARG A 574 5.10 -10.91 -23.31
C ARG A 574 6.32 -11.84 -23.31
N ALA A 575 6.20 -13.08 -22.80
CA ALA A 575 7.25 -14.10 -22.88
C ALA A 575 7.64 -14.41 -24.33
N LEU A 576 6.67 -14.59 -25.23
CA LEU A 576 6.89 -14.78 -26.67
C LEU A 576 7.61 -13.58 -27.30
N LYS A 577 7.24 -12.35 -26.93
CA LYS A 577 7.93 -11.13 -27.38
C LYS A 577 9.39 -11.07 -26.95
N GLN A 578 9.69 -11.52 -25.72
CA GLN A 578 11.09 -11.61 -25.26
C GLN A 578 11.84 -12.71 -26.00
N LEU A 579 11.23 -13.88 -26.20
CA LEU A 579 11.84 -15.00 -26.91
C LEU A 579 12.21 -14.63 -28.37
N ALA A 580 11.40 -13.79 -29.01
CA ALA A 580 11.64 -13.32 -30.38
C ALA A 580 12.94 -12.49 -30.52
N LYS A 581 13.53 -11.99 -29.42
CA LYS A 581 14.81 -11.26 -29.43
C LYS A 581 16.03 -12.18 -29.54
N PHE A 582 15.85 -13.49 -29.32
CA PHE A 582 16.94 -14.46 -29.44
C PHE A 582 17.18 -14.83 -30.90
N PRO A 583 18.44 -15.18 -31.28
CA PRO A 583 18.74 -15.69 -32.61
C PRO A 583 18.00 -17.01 -32.85
N GLN A 584 17.35 -17.11 -34.02
CA GLN A 584 16.52 -18.27 -34.35
C GLN A 584 17.37 -19.52 -34.52
N ASN A 585 17.04 -20.57 -33.79
CA ASN A 585 17.61 -21.90 -33.89
C ASN A 585 16.57 -22.94 -33.43
N LYS A 586 16.87 -24.24 -33.65
CA LYS A 586 15.95 -25.31 -33.28
C LYS A 586 15.56 -25.34 -31.78
N GLU A 587 16.44 -24.89 -30.91
CA GLU A 587 16.16 -24.82 -29.47
C GLU A 587 15.15 -23.70 -29.16
N ILE A 588 15.33 -22.51 -29.74
CA ILE A 588 14.40 -21.38 -29.60
C ILE A 588 13.07 -21.72 -30.22
N GLU A 589 13.04 -22.40 -31.39
CA GLU A 589 11.81 -22.88 -32.01
C GLU A 589 11.03 -23.87 -31.11
N ARG A 590 11.75 -24.78 -30.43
CA ARG A 590 11.11 -25.68 -29.44
C ARG A 590 10.54 -24.90 -28.24
N ARG A 591 11.24 -23.92 -27.73
CA ARG A 591 10.77 -23.06 -26.65
C ARG A 591 9.56 -22.23 -27.11
N GLU A 592 9.59 -21.70 -28.33
CA GLU A 592 8.46 -20.97 -28.93
C GLU A 592 7.22 -21.89 -29.01
N LEU A 593 7.37 -23.11 -29.50
CA LEU A 593 6.27 -24.07 -29.59
C LEU A 593 5.67 -24.37 -28.22
N LYS A 594 6.49 -24.63 -27.20
CA LYS A 594 6.00 -24.87 -25.83
C LYS A 594 5.19 -23.68 -25.29
N LEU A 595 5.68 -22.46 -25.46
CA LEU A 595 4.98 -21.25 -25.04
C LEU A 595 3.65 -21.06 -25.77
N ARG A 596 3.60 -21.35 -27.07
CA ARG A 596 2.38 -21.24 -27.87
C ARG A 596 1.34 -22.29 -27.47
N LEU A 597 1.75 -23.50 -27.16
CA LEU A 597 0.88 -24.55 -26.63
C LEU A 597 0.33 -24.18 -25.26
N LEU A 598 1.15 -23.60 -24.38
CA LEU A 598 0.69 -23.11 -23.07
C LEU A 598 -0.31 -21.96 -23.25
N LEU A 599 -0.01 -20.99 -24.12
CA LEU A 599 -0.91 -19.89 -24.44
C LEU A 599 -2.27 -20.40 -24.96
N MET A 600 -2.24 -21.38 -25.88
CA MET A 600 -3.46 -21.98 -26.44
C MET A 600 -4.28 -22.67 -25.35
N ARG A 601 -3.64 -23.41 -24.43
CA ARG A 601 -4.33 -24.05 -23.28
C ARG A 601 -5.01 -23.04 -22.38
N VAL A 602 -4.34 -21.92 -22.07
CA VAL A 602 -4.92 -20.84 -21.26
C VAL A 602 -6.08 -20.16 -21.99
N MET A 603 -5.95 -19.89 -23.28
CA MET A 603 -7.00 -19.27 -24.10
C MET A 603 -8.25 -20.18 -24.18
N LEU A 604 -8.06 -21.49 -24.31
CA LEU A 604 -9.16 -22.47 -24.31
C LEU A 604 -9.97 -22.42 -23.02
N SER A 605 -9.28 -22.35 -21.87
CA SER A 605 -9.95 -22.31 -20.57
C SER A 605 -10.71 -21.00 -20.33
N ALA A 606 -10.31 -19.90 -21.01
CA ALA A 606 -10.86 -18.57 -20.81
C ALA A 606 -12.03 -18.23 -21.74
N MET A 607 -11.83 -18.48 -23.03
CA MET A 607 -12.72 -17.99 -24.11
C MET A 607 -13.57 -19.09 -24.74
N GLY A 608 -13.36 -20.34 -24.32
CA GLY A 608 -13.99 -21.51 -24.94
C GLY A 608 -13.49 -21.77 -26.35
N TYR A 609 -14.07 -22.80 -26.99
CA TYR A 609 -13.62 -23.28 -28.30
C TYR A 609 -13.95 -22.36 -29.49
N THR A 610 -14.80 -21.35 -29.30
CA THR A 610 -15.35 -20.55 -30.42
C THR A 610 -14.37 -19.52 -31.01
N THR A 611 -13.38 -19.05 -30.24
CA THR A 611 -12.45 -17.98 -30.63
C THR A 611 -11.14 -18.50 -31.23
N ILE A 612 -10.88 -19.80 -31.13
CA ILE A 612 -9.55 -20.37 -31.39
C ILE A 612 -9.22 -20.56 -32.87
N GLN A 613 -10.22 -20.76 -33.75
CA GLN A 613 -9.94 -21.13 -35.15
C GLN A 613 -9.22 -20.10 -36.00
N MET A 614 -9.23 -18.82 -35.62
CA MET A 614 -8.62 -17.71 -36.38
C MET A 614 -7.41 -17.08 -35.67
N ASP A 615 -6.90 -17.70 -34.60
CA ASP A 615 -5.76 -17.14 -33.87
C ASP A 615 -4.44 -17.37 -34.62
N PRO A 616 -3.68 -16.33 -34.95
CA PRO A 616 -2.34 -16.42 -35.56
C PRO A 616 -1.39 -17.32 -34.76
N ASN A 617 -1.65 -17.50 -33.45
CA ASN A 617 -0.87 -18.37 -32.58
C ASN A 617 -0.90 -19.84 -33.03
N ILE A 618 -2.07 -20.32 -33.48
CA ILE A 618 -2.24 -21.70 -33.91
C ILE A 618 -1.51 -21.96 -35.24
N ALA A 619 -1.67 -21.07 -36.21
CA ALA A 619 -1.01 -21.19 -37.51
C ALA A 619 0.52 -21.28 -37.33
N ARG A 620 1.09 -20.41 -36.49
CA ARG A 620 2.51 -20.43 -36.18
C ARG A 620 2.94 -21.68 -35.39
N ALA A 621 2.11 -22.15 -34.48
CA ALA A 621 2.40 -23.39 -33.74
C ALA A 621 2.43 -24.62 -34.67
N LEU A 622 1.50 -24.73 -35.64
CA LEU A 622 1.50 -25.80 -36.64
C LEU A 622 2.75 -25.74 -37.55
N GLU A 623 3.12 -24.55 -38.03
CA GLU A 623 4.35 -24.35 -38.80
C GLU A 623 5.60 -24.83 -38.02
N LEU A 624 5.66 -24.53 -36.71
CA LEU A 624 6.75 -24.98 -35.85
C LEU A 624 6.74 -26.50 -35.65
N CYS A 625 5.56 -27.13 -35.54
CA CYS A 625 5.46 -28.58 -35.47
C CYS A 625 6.02 -29.25 -36.73
N ASP A 626 5.69 -28.73 -37.92
CA ASP A 626 6.23 -29.25 -39.18
C ASP A 626 7.75 -29.09 -39.30
N ARG A 627 8.29 -27.93 -38.89
CA ARG A 627 9.75 -27.67 -38.90
C ARG A 627 10.54 -28.48 -37.91
N LEU A 628 9.95 -28.84 -36.78
CA LEU A 628 10.56 -29.59 -35.70
C LEU A 628 10.29 -31.12 -35.79
N ASP A 629 9.43 -31.54 -36.75
CA ASP A 629 8.90 -32.90 -36.89
C ASP A 629 8.20 -33.41 -35.57
N ASP A 630 7.49 -32.51 -34.89
CA ASP A 630 6.76 -32.83 -33.64
C ASP A 630 5.31 -33.17 -33.93
N LYS A 631 5.10 -34.43 -34.31
CA LYS A 631 3.77 -34.98 -34.61
C LYS A 631 2.85 -35.05 -33.40
N SER A 632 3.40 -35.16 -32.18
CA SER A 632 2.64 -35.23 -30.93
C SER A 632 1.94 -33.90 -30.67
N SER A 633 2.68 -32.79 -30.73
CA SER A 633 2.14 -31.44 -30.57
C SER A 633 1.19 -31.08 -31.70
N GLN A 634 1.46 -31.50 -32.94
CA GLN A 634 0.60 -31.32 -34.10
C GLN A 634 -0.78 -31.98 -33.90
N LEU A 635 -0.82 -33.25 -33.46
CA LEU A 635 -2.06 -33.93 -33.15
C LEU A 635 -2.84 -33.26 -32.03
N LEU A 636 -2.16 -32.78 -31.00
CA LEU A 636 -2.76 -32.03 -29.90
C LEU A 636 -3.48 -30.76 -30.43
N ILE A 637 -2.80 -29.96 -31.25
CA ILE A 637 -3.36 -28.74 -31.83
C ILE A 637 -4.58 -29.07 -32.72
N LEU A 638 -4.48 -30.09 -33.58
CA LEU A 638 -5.58 -30.51 -34.47
C LEU A 638 -6.77 -31.06 -33.69
N SER A 639 -6.55 -31.75 -32.56
CA SER A 639 -7.63 -32.20 -31.68
C SER A 639 -8.42 -31.04 -31.07
N PHE A 640 -7.73 -29.95 -30.68
CA PHE A 640 -8.39 -28.75 -30.20
C PHE A 640 -9.19 -28.03 -31.29
N GLN A 641 -8.65 -27.94 -32.52
CA GLN A 641 -9.37 -27.38 -33.67
C GLN A 641 -10.60 -28.18 -34.03
N SER A 642 -10.52 -29.54 -34.03
CA SER A 642 -11.65 -30.39 -34.34
C SER A 642 -12.77 -30.29 -33.28
N SER A 643 -12.39 -30.23 -31.99
CA SER A 643 -13.35 -30.01 -30.90
C SER A 643 -14.06 -28.67 -31.03
N ALA A 644 -13.36 -27.63 -31.47
CA ALA A 644 -13.94 -26.30 -31.73
C ALA A 644 -14.93 -26.32 -32.91
N SER A 645 -14.69 -27.11 -33.96
CA SER A 645 -15.61 -27.23 -35.10
C SER A 645 -16.84 -28.03 -34.78
N VAL A 646 -16.74 -29.10 -33.98
CA VAL A 646 -17.89 -29.92 -33.55
C VAL A 646 -18.85 -29.14 -32.66
N LEU A 647 -18.36 -28.20 -31.83
CA LEU A 647 -19.22 -27.40 -30.96
C LEU A 647 -19.95 -26.24 -31.69
N ARG A 648 -19.65 -26.01 -32.95
CA ARG A 648 -20.32 -25.00 -33.78
C ARG A 648 -21.45 -25.59 -34.67
N GLY A 649 -21.60 -26.92 -34.73
CA GLY A 649 -22.56 -27.61 -35.57
C GLY A 649 -22.06 -27.65 -36.98
#